data_a80ce003e129dbd0ad8d48183539e564
#
_entry.id   a80ce003e129dbd0ad8d48183539e564
#
_cell.length_a   1.000
_cell.length_b   1.000
_cell.length_c   1.000
_cell.angle_alpha   90.00
_cell.angle_beta   90.00
_cell.angle_gamma   90.00
#
_symmetry.space_group_name_H-M   'P 1'
#
loop_
_entity.id
_entity.type
_entity.pdbx_description
1 polymer ?
#
loop_
_entity_poly.entity_id
_entity_poly.type
_entity_poly.pdbx_seq_one_letter_code
_entity_poly.pdbx_strand_id
1 'polypeptide(L)'
;MRFRSVNFGCWLLIVVMSGWLLPTASSAQLYRFGKNKVQFDEFTWQRLETTHFDVYFYEEERDLAAFAARAAERNFHAVERQLAHTVRRRIPLILYSSHIYFEQTNVIPGMLPEGVAGFTEFLKGRVAMPLNGSYAEFDRVLHHELVHVFQFDKIRRVLGDRGITNMHRGPLWFSEGLAEHLSGKWDSTGDMIIRDALFSGRLVPIARMGVIYGTFQMYKEGQSICDFMAARYGPDIFARLLDNWWRAETFAEIFVAVTGDKLSDLDEDWVYDLNKRYLPDIELADPPSRMAEALTKTGYNLKPSIVPFHESGDSTEQFVFFRNSKGYTRIARARVDGKGEHEIVVEGERRADFESLHPIQASLSVAPDGRRLAFVAKYNGRDRLYLWDMDTGESLREHAYDELVALSSPTWSPTGDRLALAGARRGGQMDLFLVDADTGQLQSLTDDLSHDRDPDWHPAGDYLVFSSDRADAAREGIYHLYRYDLRDGSTRRLTNGPYIDQQPAWSPDGKWIAFSSNRARMFDIYGLRVDVADEQGLRVGLRRFTKTLTGVFDPDWTPDGQSLLVTGFEAARFHIFRIDLDATQLEDPEFAVAVVDTMPRWDTLLVDLEDDAETTISLREYERRMSIDVAQSQISQDPLFGTSGGVQVALSDVLGDDQYYFILSHIAGSETGFFDGLNMAFGRRQLARQLNVGWGVFRLNDRFTS
;
A
#
# COMPACT_ATOMS: atom_id res chain seq x y z
N MET A 1 3.03 -18.25 75.32
CA MET A 1 3.36 -17.65 74.01
C MET A 1 2.12 -17.04 73.42
N ARG A 2 2.07 -15.69 73.42
CA ARG A 2 0.91 -14.92 72.98
C ARG A 2 1.08 -14.65 71.45
N PHE A 3 0.21 -15.18 70.59
CA PHE A 3 0.05 -14.75 69.21
C PHE A 3 -0.87 -13.54 69.17
N ARG A 4 -0.35 -12.43 68.68
CA ARG A 4 -1.09 -11.20 68.42
C ARG A 4 -1.99 -11.38 67.22
N SER A 5 -3.30 -11.14 67.38
CA SER A 5 -4.30 -10.98 66.34
C SER A 5 -4.00 -9.71 65.57
N VAL A 6 -3.53 -9.85 64.33
CA VAL A 6 -3.40 -8.73 63.38
C VAL A 6 -4.70 -8.62 62.60
N ASN A 7 -5.29 -7.46 62.71
CA ASN A 7 -6.54 -6.95 62.18
C ASN A 7 -6.99 -7.53 60.79
N PHE A 8 -7.92 -8.46 60.87
CA PHE A 8 -8.73 -8.91 59.73
C PHE A 8 -9.68 -7.80 59.20
N GLY A 9 -9.91 -6.75 59.97
CA GLY A 9 -10.77 -5.62 59.61
C GLY A 9 -10.21 -4.66 58.58
N CYS A 10 -8.87 -4.50 58.48
CA CYS A 10 -8.26 -3.62 57.49
C CYS A 10 -8.25 -4.20 56.06
N TRP A 11 -8.16 -5.52 55.94
CA TRP A 11 -8.22 -6.18 54.60
C TRP A 11 -9.63 -6.19 54.04
N LEU A 12 -10.66 -6.30 54.87
CA LEU A 12 -12.05 -6.22 54.44
C LEU A 12 -12.44 -4.80 53.97
N LEU A 13 -11.88 -3.77 54.58
CA LEU A 13 -12.10 -2.38 54.20
C LEU A 13 -11.40 -2.03 52.86
N ILE A 14 -10.22 -2.58 52.60
CA ILE A 14 -9.51 -2.40 51.31
C ILE A 14 -10.22 -3.15 50.18
N VAL A 15 -10.74 -4.34 50.43
CA VAL A 15 -11.50 -5.12 49.42
C VAL A 15 -12.88 -4.49 49.16
N VAL A 16 -13.54 -3.94 50.16
CA VAL A 16 -14.82 -3.23 50.01
C VAL A 16 -14.63 -1.88 49.34
N MET A 17 -13.57 -1.13 49.65
CA MET A 17 -13.24 0.13 48.94
C MET A 17 -12.78 -0.09 47.50
N SER A 18 -12.06 -1.20 47.20
CA SER A 18 -11.71 -1.54 45.81
C SER A 18 -12.92 -2.05 45.01
N GLY A 19 -13.94 -2.63 45.62
CA GLY A 19 -15.19 -3.02 44.96
C GLY A 19 -16.09 -1.86 44.53
N TRP A 20 -15.93 -0.67 45.16
CA TRP A 20 -16.67 0.55 44.80
C TRP A 20 -15.93 1.42 43.78
N LEU A 21 -14.71 1.04 43.39
CA LEU A 21 -13.90 1.70 42.35
C LEU A 21 -13.92 0.95 41.00
N LEU A 22 -14.72 -0.13 40.89
CA LEU A 22 -14.96 -0.70 39.58
C LEU A 22 -15.90 0.26 38.86
N PRO A 23 -15.45 0.88 37.76
CA PRO A 23 -16.33 1.69 36.95
C PRO A 23 -17.46 0.79 36.44
N THR A 24 -18.71 1.16 36.81
CA THR A 24 -19.85 0.63 36.06
C THR A 24 -19.59 0.92 34.61
N ALA A 25 -19.61 -0.11 33.75
CA ALA A 25 -19.35 -0.01 32.34
C ALA A 25 -20.33 1.00 31.71
N SER A 26 -19.93 2.26 31.68
CA SER A 26 -20.53 3.28 30.88
C SER A 26 -20.10 3.00 29.45
N SER A 27 -21.02 2.65 28.58
CA SER A 27 -20.82 2.28 27.19
C SER A 27 -20.45 3.48 26.31
N ALA A 28 -19.42 4.22 26.68
CA ALA A 28 -18.72 5.13 25.77
C ALA A 28 -17.59 4.37 25.08
N GLN A 29 -17.87 3.18 24.57
CA GLN A 29 -16.89 2.38 23.87
C GLN A 29 -17.01 2.58 22.36
N LEU A 30 -16.26 3.55 21.86
CA LEU A 30 -15.75 3.57 20.51
C LEU A 30 -14.53 2.63 20.35
N TYR A 31 -14.50 1.51 21.05
CA TYR A 31 -13.51 0.48 20.81
C TYR A 31 -14.03 -0.46 19.72
N ARG A 32 -13.45 -0.36 18.54
CA ARG A 32 -13.57 -1.42 17.55
C ARG A 32 -12.91 -2.66 18.14
N PHE A 33 -13.69 -3.67 18.43
CA PHE A 33 -13.15 -5.00 18.71
C PHE A 33 -12.39 -5.48 17.49
N GLY A 34 -11.10 -5.77 17.63
CA GLY A 34 -10.23 -6.20 16.54
C GLY A 34 -8.77 -6.16 16.95
N LYS A 35 -7.87 -6.38 16.00
CA LYS A 35 -6.43 -6.27 16.18
C LYS A 35 -6.10 -4.83 16.61
N ASN A 36 -5.44 -4.67 17.75
CA ASN A 36 -4.96 -3.38 18.22
C ASN A 36 -3.69 -3.00 17.47
N LYS A 37 -3.52 -1.70 17.21
CA LYS A 37 -2.25 -1.17 16.72
C LYS A 37 -1.22 -1.27 17.82
N VAL A 38 -0.10 -1.91 17.51
CA VAL A 38 1.02 -2.11 18.45
C VAL A 38 2.29 -1.64 17.78
N GLN A 39 3.09 -0.86 18.50
CA GLN A 39 4.44 -0.51 18.08
C GLN A 39 5.41 -1.52 18.64
N PHE A 40 5.94 -2.37 17.78
CA PHE A 40 6.85 -3.47 18.16
C PHE A 40 8.29 -3.00 18.30
N ASP A 41 8.72 -2.05 17.46
CA ASP A 41 10.08 -1.55 17.40
C ASP A 41 10.20 -0.17 18.07
N GLU A 42 11.29 0.07 18.79
CA GLU A 42 11.63 1.38 19.35
C GLU A 42 12.61 2.07 18.40
N PHE A 43 12.21 3.21 17.83
CA PHE A 43 13.03 3.98 16.90
C PHE A 43 13.72 5.13 17.60
N THR A 44 15.01 5.35 17.31
CA THR A 44 15.76 6.54 17.72
C THR A 44 15.63 7.60 16.62
N TRP A 45 14.59 8.40 16.75
CA TRP A 45 14.26 9.41 15.77
C TRP A 45 15.27 10.54 15.70
N GLN A 46 15.60 10.95 14.49
CA GLN A 46 16.38 12.12 14.14
C GLN A 46 15.53 13.07 13.29
N ARG A 47 15.99 14.32 13.14
CA ARG A 47 15.32 15.31 12.30
C ARG A 47 16.33 15.97 11.37
N LEU A 48 16.02 15.98 10.09
CA LEU A 48 16.74 16.69 9.07
C LEU A 48 15.92 17.89 8.65
N GLU A 49 16.48 19.10 8.80
CA GLU A 49 15.81 20.35 8.47
C GLU A 49 16.23 20.84 7.08
N THR A 50 15.25 21.13 6.22
CA THR A 50 15.43 21.83 4.95
C THR A 50 14.75 23.19 4.97
N THR A 51 14.61 23.89 3.85
CA THR A 51 13.92 25.17 3.79
C THR A 51 12.43 25.05 4.14
N HIS A 52 11.75 24.04 3.60
CA HIS A 52 10.30 23.88 3.75
C HIS A 52 9.89 22.67 4.57
N PHE A 53 10.83 21.77 4.96
CA PHE A 53 10.50 20.52 5.62
C PHE A 53 11.27 20.30 6.92
N ASP A 54 10.63 19.57 7.82
CA ASP A 54 11.22 18.83 8.93
C ASP A 54 11.06 17.34 8.63
N VAL A 55 12.15 16.67 8.19
CA VAL A 55 12.14 15.26 7.82
C VAL A 55 12.52 14.44 9.04
N TYR A 56 11.60 13.58 9.52
CA TYR A 56 11.81 12.70 10.68
C TYR A 56 12.11 11.30 10.19
N PHE A 57 13.20 10.72 10.70
CA PHE A 57 13.74 9.44 10.28
C PHE A 57 14.55 8.82 11.43
N TYR A 58 14.95 7.55 11.33
CA TYR A 58 15.88 6.88 12.23
C TYR A 58 17.17 6.51 11.49
N GLU A 59 18.24 6.18 12.22
CA GLU A 59 19.62 6.10 11.67
C GLU A 59 19.75 5.21 10.44
N GLU A 60 19.01 4.08 10.40
CA GLU A 60 19.04 3.14 9.27
C GLU A 60 18.45 3.73 7.99
N GLU A 61 17.65 4.80 8.08
CA GLU A 61 17.01 5.50 6.95
C GLU A 61 17.81 6.72 6.46
N ARG A 62 19.07 6.88 6.83
CA ARG A 62 19.84 8.09 6.51
C ARG A 62 19.87 8.41 5.01
N ASP A 63 20.07 7.41 4.16
CA ASP A 63 20.10 7.57 2.70
C ASP A 63 18.72 7.93 2.16
N LEU A 64 17.67 7.25 2.65
CA LEU A 64 16.27 7.58 2.34
C LEU A 64 15.94 9.02 2.76
N ALA A 65 16.36 9.44 3.95
CA ALA A 65 16.10 10.79 4.45
C ALA A 65 16.80 11.87 3.60
N ALA A 66 18.03 11.62 3.16
CA ALA A 66 18.75 12.51 2.26
C ALA A 66 18.06 12.62 0.90
N PHE A 67 17.62 11.51 0.33
CA PHE A 67 16.83 11.47 -0.90
C PHE A 67 15.49 12.21 -0.72
N ALA A 68 14.72 11.84 0.33
CA ALA A 68 13.41 12.42 0.61
C ALA A 68 13.45 13.93 0.81
N ALA A 69 14.47 14.45 1.50
CA ALA A 69 14.65 15.87 1.73
C ALA A 69 14.77 16.66 0.42
N ARG A 70 15.56 16.17 -0.53
CA ARG A 70 15.74 16.82 -1.84
C ARG A 70 14.53 16.64 -2.74
N ALA A 71 13.95 15.44 -2.78
CA ALA A 71 12.72 15.15 -3.50
C ALA A 71 11.57 16.04 -3.00
N ALA A 72 11.44 16.24 -1.69
CA ALA A 72 10.44 17.09 -1.08
C ALA A 72 10.56 18.56 -1.51
N GLU A 73 11.77 19.12 -1.53
CA GLU A 73 11.99 20.49 -1.99
C GLU A 73 11.68 20.67 -3.48
N ARG A 74 12.10 19.74 -4.35
CA ARG A 74 11.74 19.77 -5.78
C ARG A 74 10.23 19.72 -5.98
N ASN A 75 9.56 18.79 -5.29
CA ASN A 75 8.10 18.60 -5.38
C ASN A 75 7.34 19.78 -4.78
N PHE A 76 7.84 20.38 -3.70
CA PHE A 76 7.27 21.61 -3.12
C PHE A 76 7.15 22.71 -4.18
N HIS A 77 8.23 23.00 -4.90
CA HIS A 77 8.23 24.02 -5.93
C HIS A 77 7.39 23.64 -7.16
N ALA A 78 7.26 22.36 -7.47
CA ALA A 78 6.37 21.89 -8.52
C ALA A 78 4.91 22.15 -8.17
N VAL A 79 4.46 21.73 -6.98
CA VAL A 79 3.08 21.91 -6.50
C VAL A 79 2.76 23.39 -6.26
N GLU A 80 3.72 24.17 -5.75
CA GLU A 80 3.59 25.63 -5.61
C GLU A 80 3.19 26.30 -6.91
N ARG A 81 3.86 25.94 -8.01
CA ARG A 81 3.53 26.46 -9.35
C ARG A 81 2.20 25.91 -9.87
N GLN A 82 1.93 24.62 -9.72
CA GLN A 82 0.72 23.96 -10.21
C GLN A 82 -0.55 24.52 -9.55
N LEU A 83 -0.51 24.78 -8.25
CA LEU A 83 -1.65 25.27 -7.49
C LEU A 83 -1.63 26.78 -7.25
N ALA A 84 -0.61 27.51 -7.74
CA ALA A 84 -0.42 28.96 -7.53
C ALA A 84 -0.58 29.33 -6.03
N HIS A 85 0.09 28.61 -5.14
CA HIS A 85 -0.03 28.77 -3.70
C HIS A 85 1.26 28.35 -2.99
N THR A 86 1.67 29.10 -1.97
CA THR A 86 2.86 28.83 -1.16
C THR A 86 2.45 28.46 0.26
N VAL A 87 2.88 27.30 0.74
CA VAL A 87 2.76 26.90 2.13
C VAL A 87 3.86 27.54 2.95
N ARG A 88 3.51 28.37 3.94
CA ARG A 88 4.49 29.20 4.69
C ARG A 88 5.08 28.49 5.90
N ARG A 89 4.41 27.45 6.42
CA ARG A 89 4.89 26.67 7.54
C ARG A 89 5.76 25.52 7.06
N ARG A 90 6.71 25.10 7.87
CA ARG A 90 7.47 23.86 7.57
C ARG A 90 6.53 22.66 7.65
N ILE A 91 6.74 21.73 6.75
CA ILE A 91 5.92 20.52 6.61
C ILE A 91 6.65 19.37 7.32
N PRO A 92 6.03 18.72 8.33
CA PRO A 92 6.61 17.51 8.91
C PRO A 92 6.45 16.35 7.94
N LEU A 93 7.58 15.74 7.55
CA LEU A 93 7.65 14.54 6.73
C LEU A 93 8.23 13.40 7.57
N ILE A 94 7.45 12.35 7.81
CA ILE A 94 7.80 11.23 8.68
C ILE A 94 8.03 10.01 7.79
N LEU A 95 9.24 9.47 7.82
CA LEU A 95 9.66 8.36 6.99
C LEU A 95 9.59 7.04 7.74
N TYR A 96 9.35 5.98 6.99
CA TYR A 96 9.44 4.60 7.43
C TYR A 96 10.13 3.77 6.33
N SER A 97 11.11 2.98 6.69
CA SER A 97 11.87 2.16 5.73
C SER A 97 11.06 1.03 5.10
N SER A 98 9.88 0.74 5.65
CA SER A 98 8.99 -0.30 5.11
C SER A 98 7.54 -0.03 5.47
N HIS A 99 6.63 -0.67 4.73
CA HIS A 99 5.20 -0.63 5.05
C HIS A 99 4.89 -1.26 6.42
N ILE A 100 5.64 -2.28 6.85
CA ILE A 100 5.49 -2.93 8.15
C ILE A 100 5.76 -1.96 9.31
N TYR A 101 6.77 -1.10 9.18
CA TYR A 101 7.03 -0.05 10.16
C TYR A 101 6.01 1.08 10.06
N PHE A 102 5.58 1.42 8.85
CA PHE A 102 4.57 2.44 8.60
C PHE A 102 3.21 2.11 9.24
N GLU A 103 2.79 0.85 9.22
CA GLU A 103 1.56 0.40 9.89
C GLU A 103 1.57 0.66 11.41
N GLN A 104 2.75 0.79 12.01
CA GLN A 104 2.94 1.07 13.44
C GLN A 104 2.82 2.55 13.79
N THR A 105 2.73 3.47 12.80
CA THR A 105 2.67 4.93 13.03
C THR A 105 1.52 5.34 13.95
N ASN A 106 1.78 6.25 14.89
CA ASN A 106 0.78 6.83 15.79
C ASN A 106 0.24 8.18 15.30
N VAL A 107 0.67 8.64 14.11
CA VAL A 107 0.19 9.89 13.50
C VAL A 107 -1.33 9.89 13.29
N ILE A 108 -1.89 8.73 12.94
CA ILE A 108 -3.33 8.50 12.85
C ILE A 108 -3.78 7.33 13.74
N PRO A 109 -4.99 7.37 14.29
CA PRO A 109 -5.45 6.33 15.25
C PRO A 109 -5.85 5.01 14.59
N GLY A 110 -6.09 4.98 13.27
CA GLY A 110 -6.53 3.79 12.54
C GLY A 110 -5.40 2.83 12.19
N MET A 111 -5.75 1.58 11.90
CA MET A 111 -4.84 0.64 11.22
C MET A 111 -4.73 1.03 9.74
N LEU A 112 -3.54 0.90 9.19
CA LEU A 112 -3.26 1.14 7.77
C LEU A 112 -3.40 -0.18 6.99
N PRO A 113 -4.23 -0.23 5.94
CA PRO A 113 -4.26 -1.35 5.01
C PRO A 113 -2.96 -1.44 4.19
N GLU A 114 -2.62 -2.65 3.72
CA GLU A 114 -1.44 -2.95 2.88
C GLU A 114 -1.32 -2.04 1.63
N GLY A 115 -2.45 -1.62 1.06
CA GLY A 115 -2.45 -0.78 -0.15
C GLY A 115 -2.24 0.72 0.08
N VAL A 116 -1.99 1.20 1.31
CA VAL A 116 -1.76 2.61 1.61
C VAL A 116 -0.29 2.94 1.47
N ALA A 117 0.08 3.70 0.43
CA ALA A 117 1.46 4.07 0.14
C ALA A 117 1.96 5.30 0.90
N GLY A 118 1.05 6.08 1.48
CA GLY A 118 1.33 7.29 2.26
C GLY A 118 0.05 7.92 2.74
N PHE A 119 0.14 8.94 3.58
CA PHE A 119 -1.01 9.78 3.92
C PHE A 119 -0.59 11.15 4.41
N THR A 120 -1.46 12.12 4.16
CA THR A 120 -1.37 13.48 4.70
C THR A 120 -2.40 13.69 5.79
N GLU A 121 -1.94 13.90 7.04
CA GLU A 121 -2.82 14.23 8.15
C GLU A 121 -3.24 15.70 8.07
N PHE A 122 -4.55 15.90 8.09
CA PHE A 122 -5.17 17.18 7.76
C PHE A 122 -4.91 18.34 8.75
N LEU A 123 -4.87 18.07 10.05
CA LEU A 123 -4.83 19.14 11.07
C LEU A 123 -3.47 19.81 11.16
N LYS A 124 -2.41 19.03 11.31
CA LYS A 124 -1.03 19.49 11.36
C LYS A 124 -0.36 19.50 10.00
N GLY A 125 -0.96 18.83 8.99
CA GLY A 125 -0.39 18.62 7.65
C GLY A 125 0.91 17.85 7.71
N ARG A 126 0.95 16.81 8.56
CA ARG A 126 2.02 15.84 8.62
C ARG A 126 1.87 14.90 7.44
N VAL A 127 2.96 14.64 6.76
CA VAL A 127 3.05 13.62 5.72
C VAL A 127 3.77 12.43 6.34
N ALA A 128 3.20 11.24 6.24
CA ALA A 128 3.85 10.01 6.69
C ALA A 128 3.81 8.99 5.57
N MET A 129 4.96 8.37 5.27
CA MET A 129 5.08 7.45 4.15
C MET A 129 6.21 6.46 4.30
N PRO A 130 6.04 5.22 3.79
CA PRO A 130 7.07 4.21 3.74
C PRO A 130 7.87 4.26 2.44
N LEU A 131 9.09 3.71 2.46
CA LEU A 131 9.74 3.21 1.26
C LEU A 131 9.22 1.77 0.99
N ASN A 132 8.82 1.50 -0.23
CA ASN A 132 8.41 0.16 -0.68
C ASN A 132 9.49 -0.53 -1.53
N GLY A 133 10.73 -0.05 -1.46
CA GLY A 133 11.87 -0.49 -2.24
C GLY A 133 12.18 0.42 -3.44
N SER A 134 11.19 1.05 -4.08
CA SER A 134 11.40 1.91 -5.24
C SER A 134 11.47 3.39 -4.86
N TYR A 135 12.62 4.01 -5.09
CA TYR A 135 12.82 5.45 -4.88
C TYR A 135 12.00 6.31 -5.86
N ALA A 136 11.79 5.82 -7.08
CA ALA A 136 10.98 6.50 -8.08
C ALA A 136 9.50 6.55 -7.67
N GLU A 137 8.96 5.43 -7.21
CA GLU A 137 7.59 5.39 -6.68
C GLU A 137 7.45 6.23 -5.41
N PHE A 138 8.44 6.19 -4.53
CA PHE A 138 8.48 7.05 -3.35
C PHE A 138 8.40 8.54 -3.72
N ASP A 139 9.16 9.01 -4.71
CA ASP A 139 9.13 10.42 -5.18
C ASP A 139 7.74 10.79 -5.72
N ARG A 140 7.11 9.91 -6.49
CA ARG A 140 5.75 10.10 -7.00
C ARG A 140 4.70 10.20 -5.88
N VAL A 141 4.75 9.28 -4.91
CA VAL A 141 3.85 9.29 -3.75
C VAL A 141 4.08 10.53 -2.89
N LEU A 142 5.33 10.92 -2.68
CA LEU A 142 5.66 12.17 -1.97
C LEU A 142 5.04 13.39 -2.67
N HIS A 143 5.11 13.46 -4.00
CA HIS A 143 4.45 14.52 -4.76
C HIS A 143 2.93 14.49 -4.53
N HIS A 144 2.30 13.32 -4.59
CA HIS A 144 0.87 13.12 -4.31
C HIS A 144 0.48 13.66 -2.93
N GLU A 145 1.20 13.28 -1.90
CA GLU A 145 0.93 13.73 -0.52
C GLU A 145 1.14 15.24 -0.34
N LEU A 146 2.12 15.83 -1.03
CA LEU A 146 2.32 17.27 -1.01
C LEU A 146 1.17 18.03 -1.68
N VAL A 147 0.55 17.49 -2.72
CA VAL A 147 -0.66 18.10 -3.31
C VAL A 147 -1.75 18.23 -2.25
N HIS A 148 -1.96 17.22 -1.40
CA HIS A 148 -2.91 17.31 -0.29
C HIS A 148 -2.54 18.40 0.72
N VAL A 149 -1.26 18.51 1.09
CA VAL A 149 -0.79 19.57 2.00
C VAL A 149 -1.14 20.97 1.44
N PHE A 150 -0.81 21.20 0.17
CA PHE A 150 -1.07 22.48 -0.50
C PHE A 150 -2.56 22.74 -0.68
N GLN A 151 -3.32 21.75 -1.09
CA GLN A 151 -4.78 21.83 -1.25
C GLN A 151 -5.45 22.25 0.07
N PHE A 152 -5.13 21.57 1.16
CA PHE A 152 -5.72 21.85 2.47
C PHE A 152 -5.28 23.20 3.02
N ASP A 153 -4.01 23.58 2.84
CA ASP A 153 -3.51 24.88 3.28
C ASP A 153 -4.16 26.02 2.50
N LYS A 154 -4.29 25.87 1.16
CA LYS A 154 -4.94 26.86 0.30
C LYS A 154 -6.41 27.04 0.66
N ILE A 155 -7.17 25.94 0.83
CA ILE A 155 -8.58 26.01 1.27
C ILE A 155 -8.70 26.70 2.62
N ARG A 156 -7.87 26.32 3.61
CA ARG A 156 -7.88 26.93 4.96
C ARG A 156 -7.62 28.42 4.89
N ARG A 157 -6.65 28.85 4.09
CA ARG A 157 -6.30 30.27 3.91
C ARG A 157 -7.44 31.04 3.26
N VAL A 158 -7.98 30.52 2.15
CA VAL A 158 -9.07 31.19 1.39
C VAL A 158 -10.33 31.34 2.23
N LEU A 159 -10.70 30.36 3.04
CA LEU A 159 -11.82 30.43 3.97
C LEU A 159 -11.52 31.37 5.15
N GLY A 160 -10.32 31.26 5.74
CA GLY A 160 -9.88 32.10 6.86
C GLY A 160 -9.82 33.59 6.53
N ASP A 161 -9.31 33.96 5.34
CA ASP A 161 -9.27 35.36 4.85
C ASP A 161 -10.68 35.98 4.74
N ARG A 162 -11.73 35.17 4.75
CA ARG A 162 -13.15 35.60 4.70
C ARG A 162 -13.91 35.36 6.00
N GLY A 163 -13.21 34.95 7.07
CA GLY A 163 -13.84 34.69 8.38
C GLY A 163 -14.75 33.46 8.40
N ILE A 164 -14.62 32.55 7.42
CA ILE A 164 -15.40 31.31 7.36
C ILE A 164 -14.67 30.24 8.20
N THR A 165 -15.27 29.85 9.30
CA THR A 165 -14.71 28.87 10.25
C THR A 165 -15.12 27.44 9.97
N ASN A 166 -16.25 27.25 9.27
CA ASN A 166 -16.71 25.93 8.87
C ASN A 166 -15.95 25.46 7.62
N MET A 167 -14.97 24.59 7.82
CA MET A 167 -14.13 24.10 6.74
C MET A 167 -14.73 22.84 6.12
N HIS A 168 -15.22 22.94 4.88
CA HIS A 168 -15.61 21.80 4.07
C HIS A 168 -14.47 21.36 3.15
N ARG A 169 -14.20 20.06 3.09
CA ARG A 169 -13.05 19.51 2.35
C ARG A 169 -13.32 19.22 0.87
N GLY A 170 -14.58 19.27 0.47
CA GLY A 170 -15.01 18.79 -0.85
C GLY A 170 -15.08 17.26 -0.94
N PRO A 171 -15.43 16.74 -2.11
CA PRO A 171 -15.54 15.31 -2.33
C PRO A 171 -14.17 14.64 -2.42
N LEU A 172 -14.04 13.43 -1.85
CA LEU A 172 -12.78 12.68 -1.83
C LEU A 172 -12.25 12.40 -3.24
N TRP A 173 -13.13 12.02 -4.19
CA TRP A 173 -12.72 11.77 -5.57
C TRP A 173 -11.99 12.96 -6.22
N PHE A 174 -12.38 14.20 -5.87
CA PHE A 174 -11.70 15.40 -6.37
C PHE A 174 -10.34 15.59 -5.69
N SER A 175 -10.27 15.39 -4.37
CA SER A 175 -9.01 15.53 -3.63
C SER A 175 -7.97 14.53 -4.11
N GLU A 176 -8.35 13.26 -4.18
CA GLU A 176 -7.46 12.18 -4.62
C GLU A 176 -7.17 12.25 -6.13
N GLY A 177 -8.19 12.51 -6.94
CA GLY A 177 -8.04 12.69 -8.38
C GLY A 177 -7.12 13.83 -8.76
N LEU A 178 -7.18 14.96 -8.02
CA LEU A 178 -6.27 16.07 -8.19
C LEU A 178 -4.83 15.68 -7.82
N ALA A 179 -4.64 14.97 -6.72
CA ALA A 179 -3.33 14.51 -6.29
C ALA A 179 -2.72 13.52 -7.30
N GLU A 180 -3.49 12.55 -7.80
CA GLU A 180 -3.07 11.64 -8.87
C GLU A 180 -2.73 12.38 -10.18
N HIS A 181 -3.59 13.36 -10.59
CA HIS A 181 -3.38 14.16 -11.80
C HIS A 181 -2.09 14.98 -11.77
N LEU A 182 -1.77 15.58 -10.62
CA LEU A 182 -0.61 16.47 -10.51
C LEU A 182 0.69 15.73 -10.23
N SER A 183 0.63 14.52 -9.61
CA SER A 183 1.81 13.77 -9.21
C SER A 183 2.30 12.75 -10.22
N GLY A 184 1.47 12.34 -11.18
CA GLY A 184 1.84 11.30 -12.13
C GLY A 184 1.15 11.44 -13.48
N LYS A 185 1.69 10.75 -14.49
CA LYS A 185 1.05 10.63 -15.79
C LYS A 185 0.01 9.52 -15.75
N TRP A 186 -0.98 9.61 -16.64
CA TRP A 186 -1.91 8.52 -16.90
C TRP A 186 -1.18 7.25 -17.31
N ASP A 187 -1.45 6.13 -16.67
CA ASP A 187 -0.75 4.87 -16.81
C ASP A 187 -1.65 3.71 -17.30
N SER A 188 -1.03 2.55 -17.57
CA SER A 188 -1.74 1.34 -18.00
C SER A 188 -2.68 0.78 -16.92
N THR A 189 -2.42 1.04 -15.65
CA THR A 189 -3.31 0.64 -14.54
C THR A 189 -4.59 1.48 -14.55
N GLY A 190 -4.46 2.78 -14.80
CA GLY A 190 -5.60 3.67 -15.03
C GLY A 190 -6.43 3.22 -16.23
N ASP A 191 -5.77 2.93 -17.37
CA ASP A 191 -6.45 2.38 -18.57
C ASP A 191 -7.18 1.07 -18.25
N MET A 192 -6.58 0.15 -17.51
CA MET A 192 -7.18 -1.13 -17.09
C MET A 192 -8.46 -0.92 -16.29
N ILE A 193 -8.40 -0.09 -15.26
CA ILE A 193 -9.51 0.13 -14.31
C ILE A 193 -10.66 0.85 -15.00
N ILE A 194 -10.37 1.91 -15.76
CA ILE A 194 -11.43 2.69 -16.42
C ILE A 194 -12.10 1.87 -17.54
N ARG A 195 -11.34 1.10 -18.32
CA ARG A 195 -11.93 0.19 -19.31
C ARG A 195 -12.80 -0.88 -18.66
N ASP A 196 -12.30 -1.53 -17.62
CA ASP A 196 -13.10 -2.50 -16.88
C ASP A 196 -14.38 -1.89 -16.34
N ALA A 197 -14.31 -0.74 -15.69
CA ALA A 197 -15.47 -0.04 -15.15
C ALA A 197 -16.49 0.33 -16.25
N LEU A 198 -15.99 0.85 -17.39
CA LEU A 198 -16.82 1.23 -18.52
C LEU A 198 -17.55 0.03 -19.13
N PHE A 199 -16.82 -1.05 -19.45
CA PHE A 199 -17.38 -2.20 -20.18
C PHE A 199 -18.17 -3.16 -19.30
N SER A 200 -17.88 -3.23 -18.00
CA SER A 200 -18.67 -4.00 -17.05
C SER A 200 -19.90 -3.26 -16.50
N GLY A 201 -20.12 -1.99 -16.95
CA GLY A 201 -21.22 -1.16 -16.47
C GLY A 201 -21.06 -0.70 -15.01
N ARG A 202 -19.80 -0.61 -14.51
CA ARG A 202 -19.46 -0.22 -13.15
C ARG A 202 -18.92 1.19 -13.03
N LEU A 203 -18.78 1.91 -14.15
CA LEU A 203 -18.39 3.32 -14.14
C LEU A 203 -19.40 4.12 -13.29
N VAL A 204 -18.90 4.90 -12.35
CA VAL A 204 -19.74 5.59 -11.37
C VAL A 204 -19.88 7.06 -11.77
N PRO A 205 -21.12 7.57 -11.94
CA PRO A 205 -21.35 9.00 -12.17
C PRO A 205 -20.76 9.87 -11.06
N ILE A 206 -20.25 11.06 -11.41
CA ILE A 206 -19.60 12.00 -10.48
C ILE A 206 -20.45 12.26 -9.23
N ALA A 207 -21.76 12.44 -9.43
CA ALA A 207 -22.69 12.68 -8.31
C ALA A 207 -22.82 11.50 -7.34
N ARG A 208 -22.39 10.30 -7.73
CA ARG A 208 -22.52 9.07 -6.95
C ARG A 208 -21.18 8.46 -6.50
N MET A 209 -20.05 9.14 -6.72
CA MET A 209 -18.71 8.68 -6.36
C MET A 209 -18.57 8.22 -4.90
N GLY A 210 -19.45 8.67 -4.01
CA GLY A 210 -19.51 8.20 -2.63
C GLY A 210 -19.79 6.70 -2.47
N VAL A 211 -20.35 6.01 -3.49
CA VAL A 211 -20.61 4.55 -3.41
C VAL A 211 -19.33 3.71 -3.54
N ILE A 212 -18.28 4.27 -4.13
CA ILE A 212 -16.95 3.68 -4.26
C ILE A 212 -15.89 4.42 -3.41
N TYR A 213 -16.34 5.07 -2.33
CA TYR A 213 -15.49 5.86 -1.45
C TYR A 213 -14.25 5.10 -0.98
N GLY A 214 -13.06 5.68 -1.18
CA GLY A 214 -11.76 5.12 -0.76
C GLY A 214 -11.30 3.88 -1.54
N THR A 215 -11.97 3.50 -2.62
CA THR A 215 -11.51 2.40 -3.48
C THR A 215 -10.53 2.91 -4.54
N PHE A 216 -9.67 2.02 -5.02
CA PHE A 216 -8.72 2.34 -6.09
C PHE A 216 -9.42 2.80 -7.39
N GLN A 217 -10.61 2.27 -7.68
CA GLN A 217 -11.45 2.75 -8.78
C GLN A 217 -11.79 4.24 -8.61
N MET A 218 -12.14 4.70 -7.39
CA MET A 218 -12.44 6.12 -7.15
C MET A 218 -11.22 7.02 -7.43
N TYR A 219 -10.02 6.58 -7.08
CA TYR A 219 -8.79 7.31 -7.37
C TYR A 219 -8.58 7.47 -8.88
N LYS A 220 -8.71 6.37 -9.65
CA LYS A 220 -8.50 6.41 -11.10
C LYS A 220 -9.63 7.08 -11.88
N GLU A 221 -10.90 6.93 -11.45
CA GLU A 221 -11.99 7.76 -12.00
C GLU A 221 -11.77 9.23 -11.68
N GLY A 222 -11.39 9.57 -10.46
CA GLY A 222 -11.06 10.93 -10.04
C GLY A 222 -9.92 11.54 -10.86
N GLN A 223 -8.82 10.80 -11.07
CA GLN A 223 -7.72 11.21 -11.94
C GLN A 223 -8.21 11.47 -13.37
N SER A 224 -8.96 10.53 -13.95
CA SER A 224 -9.51 10.65 -15.32
C SER A 224 -10.41 11.87 -15.48
N ILE A 225 -11.24 12.17 -14.47
CA ILE A 225 -12.08 13.38 -14.46
C ILE A 225 -11.22 14.63 -14.37
N CYS A 226 -10.18 14.65 -13.53
CA CYS A 226 -9.27 15.78 -13.41
C CYS A 226 -8.48 15.99 -14.72
N ASP A 227 -8.00 14.92 -15.37
CA ASP A 227 -7.36 15.01 -16.69
C ASP A 227 -8.30 15.62 -17.74
N PHE A 228 -9.57 15.19 -17.75
CA PHE A 228 -10.59 15.74 -18.63
C PHE A 228 -10.92 17.21 -18.31
N MET A 229 -10.99 17.58 -17.03
CA MET A 229 -11.18 18.98 -16.59
C MET A 229 -10.02 19.87 -17.04
N ALA A 230 -8.78 19.42 -16.86
CA ALA A 230 -7.57 20.15 -17.29
C ALA A 230 -7.55 20.35 -18.81
N ALA A 231 -7.93 19.33 -19.57
CA ALA A 231 -8.01 19.42 -21.04
C ALA A 231 -9.11 20.38 -21.51
N ARG A 232 -10.26 20.42 -20.81
CA ARG A 232 -11.42 21.24 -21.19
C ARG A 232 -11.31 22.71 -20.75
N TYR A 233 -10.84 22.97 -19.52
CA TYR A 233 -10.87 24.30 -18.89
C TYR A 233 -9.49 24.94 -18.73
N GLY A 234 -8.44 24.22 -19.14
CA GLY A 234 -7.04 24.62 -18.94
C GLY A 234 -6.43 24.09 -17.64
N PRO A 235 -5.09 23.96 -17.56
CA PRO A 235 -4.39 23.37 -16.42
C PRO A 235 -4.52 24.20 -15.13
N ASP A 236 -4.88 25.48 -15.22
CA ASP A 236 -5.10 26.38 -14.09
C ASP A 236 -6.47 26.20 -13.41
N ILE A 237 -7.35 25.34 -13.93
CA ILE A 237 -8.70 25.14 -13.40
C ILE A 237 -8.69 24.79 -11.91
N PHE A 238 -7.73 23.97 -11.45
CA PHE A 238 -7.65 23.55 -10.08
C PHE A 238 -7.28 24.70 -9.14
N ALA A 239 -6.31 25.52 -9.55
CA ALA A 239 -5.96 26.72 -8.79
C ALA A 239 -7.16 27.66 -8.67
N ARG A 240 -7.91 27.88 -9.76
CA ARG A 240 -9.13 28.72 -9.79
C ARG A 240 -10.24 28.15 -8.92
N LEU A 241 -10.49 26.83 -8.93
CA LEU A 241 -11.47 26.18 -8.05
C LEU A 241 -11.13 26.41 -6.58
N LEU A 242 -9.86 26.17 -6.20
CA LEU A 242 -9.41 26.34 -4.82
C LEU A 242 -9.43 27.82 -4.37
N ASP A 243 -9.12 28.78 -5.23
CA ASP A 243 -9.20 30.22 -4.93
C ASP A 243 -10.65 30.70 -4.72
N ASN A 244 -11.62 29.97 -5.29
CA ASN A 244 -13.04 30.28 -5.19
C ASN A 244 -13.80 29.36 -4.22
N TRP A 245 -13.08 28.58 -3.37
CA TRP A 245 -13.68 27.62 -2.42
C TRP A 245 -14.68 28.23 -1.44
N TRP A 246 -14.56 29.51 -1.19
CA TRP A 246 -15.42 30.29 -0.31
C TRP A 246 -16.80 30.64 -0.88
N ARG A 247 -17.02 30.46 -2.19
CA ARG A 247 -18.23 30.95 -2.87
C ARG A 247 -19.48 30.15 -2.57
N ALA A 248 -19.30 28.89 -2.16
CA ALA A 248 -20.44 28.01 -1.85
C ALA A 248 -20.03 26.90 -0.86
N GLU A 249 -21.00 26.20 -0.31
CA GLU A 249 -20.79 25.11 0.64
C GLU A 249 -20.54 23.77 -0.04
N THR A 250 -20.97 23.61 -1.29
CA THR A 250 -20.81 22.37 -2.05
C THR A 250 -19.84 22.54 -3.23
N PHE A 251 -19.09 21.50 -3.52
CA PHE A 251 -18.17 21.48 -4.67
C PHE A 251 -18.92 21.72 -6.00
N ALA A 252 -20.13 21.18 -6.15
CA ALA A 252 -20.93 21.38 -7.36
C ALA A 252 -21.25 22.86 -7.64
N GLU A 253 -21.61 23.60 -6.59
CA GLU A 253 -21.89 25.05 -6.71
C GLU A 253 -20.61 25.87 -6.97
N ILE A 254 -19.49 25.49 -6.32
CA ILE A 254 -18.17 26.09 -6.59
C ILE A 254 -17.78 25.88 -8.05
N PHE A 255 -17.97 24.63 -8.54
CA PHE A 255 -17.67 24.29 -9.93
C PHE A 255 -18.47 25.15 -10.91
N VAL A 256 -19.79 25.27 -10.72
CA VAL A 256 -20.65 26.15 -11.54
C VAL A 256 -20.19 27.61 -11.46
N ALA A 257 -19.85 28.11 -10.27
CA ALA A 257 -19.42 29.50 -10.09
C ALA A 257 -18.11 29.83 -10.81
N VAL A 258 -17.25 28.82 -11.04
CA VAL A 258 -15.92 28.99 -11.68
C VAL A 258 -15.96 28.72 -13.17
N THR A 259 -16.71 27.69 -13.60
CA THR A 259 -16.72 27.24 -15.00
C THR A 259 -17.93 27.72 -15.79
N GLY A 260 -19.07 27.93 -15.11
CA GLY A 260 -20.36 28.16 -15.73
C GLY A 260 -21.13 26.88 -16.06
N ASP A 261 -20.47 25.72 -16.06
CA ASP A 261 -21.05 24.43 -16.41
C ASP A 261 -21.50 23.67 -15.14
N LYS A 262 -22.43 22.72 -15.28
CA LYS A 262 -22.84 21.84 -14.19
C LYS A 262 -21.96 20.60 -14.16
N LEU A 263 -21.81 19.97 -12.98
CA LEU A 263 -21.13 18.67 -12.86
C LEU A 263 -21.82 17.56 -13.66
N SER A 264 -23.15 17.63 -13.87
CA SER A 264 -23.86 16.68 -14.72
C SER A 264 -23.43 16.75 -16.18
N ASP A 265 -23.19 17.95 -16.67
CA ASP A 265 -22.81 18.20 -18.08
C ASP A 265 -21.33 17.73 -18.27
N LEU A 266 -20.48 17.98 -17.26
CA LEU A 266 -19.12 17.44 -17.23
C LEU A 266 -19.13 15.91 -17.25
N ASP A 267 -20.00 15.27 -16.45
CA ASP A 267 -20.12 13.81 -16.35
C ASP A 267 -20.51 13.19 -17.69
N GLU A 268 -21.53 13.74 -18.37
CA GLU A 268 -21.96 13.29 -19.68
C GLU A 268 -20.86 13.40 -20.75
N ASP A 269 -20.15 14.52 -20.78
CA ASP A 269 -19.09 14.78 -21.73
C ASP A 269 -17.83 13.91 -21.45
N TRP A 270 -17.49 13.68 -20.16
CA TRP A 270 -16.43 12.78 -19.76
C TRP A 270 -16.73 11.33 -20.17
N VAL A 271 -17.93 10.83 -19.89
CA VAL A 271 -18.34 9.48 -20.30
C VAL A 271 -18.31 9.34 -21.83
N TYR A 272 -18.73 10.38 -22.55
CA TYR A 272 -18.65 10.39 -24.01
C TYR A 272 -17.19 10.32 -24.50
N ASP A 273 -16.27 11.06 -23.88
CA ASP A 273 -14.84 11.01 -24.22
C ASP A 273 -14.24 9.64 -23.92
N LEU A 274 -14.56 9.02 -22.78
CA LEU A 274 -14.14 7.65 -22.46
C LEU A 274 -14.62 6.63 -23.50
N ASN A 275 -15.88 6.74 -23.93
CA ASN A 275 -16.41 5.87 -24.99
C ASN A 275 -15.63 6.03 -26.29
N LYS A 276 -15.33 7.25 -26.71
CA LYS A 276 -14.51 7.50 -27.92
C LYS A 276 -13.09 6.91 -27.80
N ARG A 277 -12.53 6.95 -26.60
CA ARG A 277 -11.18 6.48 -26.32
C ARG A 277 -11.09 4.96 -26.31
N TYR A 278 -12.06 4.26 -25.68
CA TYR A 278 -11.94 2.84 -25.35
C TYR A 278 -12.83 1.90 -26.19
N LEU A 279 -13.93 2.37 -26.79
CA LEU A 279 -14.77 1.49 -27.64
C LEU A 279 -13.99 0.78 -28.77
N PRO A 280 -12.99 1.40 -29.43
CA PRO A 280 -12.19 0.70 -30.42
C PRO A 280 -11.40 -0.49 -29.86
N ASP A 281 -11.09 -0.50 -28.55
CA ASP A 281 -10.31 -1.58 -27.92
C ASP A 281 -11.09 -2.91 -27.88
N ILE A 282 -12.44 -2.87 -27.87
CA ILE A 282 -13.30 -4.08 -27.89
C ILE A 282 -13.12 -4.91 -29.17
N GLU A 283 -12.82 -4.25 -30.30
CA GLU A 283 -12.57 -4.96 -31.55
C GLU A 283 -11.20 -5.64 -31.56
N LEU A 284 -10.30 -5.23 -30.68
CA LEU A 284 -8.90 -5.63 -30.65
C LEU A 284 -8.56 -6.65 -29.57
N ALA A 285 -9.35 -6.75 -28.52
CA ALA A 285 -9.03 -7.55 -27.34
C ALA A 285 -10.30 -8.06 -26.65
N ASP A 286 -10.20 -9.18 -25.96
CA ASP A 286 -11.28 -9.81 -25.20
C ASP A 286 -11.04 -9.70 -23.68
N PRO A 287 -12.10 -9.66 -22.84
CA PRO A 287 -11.94 -9.78 -21.40
C PRO A 287 -11.40 -11.19 -21.04
N PRO A 288 -10.68 -11.33 -19.91
CA PRO A 288 -10.08 -12.60 -19.51
C PRO A 288 -11.05 -13.79 -19.54
N SER A 289 -12.30 -13.60 -19.13
CA SER A 289 -13.33 -14.66 -19.12
C SER A 289 -13.77 -15.17 -20.50
N ARG A 290 -13.47 -14.44 -21.57
CA ARG A 290 -13.72 -14.90 -22.95
C ARG A 290 -12.50 -15.53 -23.59
N MET A 291 -11.32 -15.12 -23.14
CA MET A 291 -10.04 -15.57 -23.68
C MET A 291 -9.57 -16.87 -23.02
N ALA A 292 -9.95 -17.09 -21.74
CA ALA A 292 -9.39 -18.14 -20.90
C ALA A 292 -10.45 -18.80 -20.02
N GLU A 293 -10.17 -20.01 -19.53
CA GLU A 293 -11.03 -20.72 -18.58
C GLU A 293 -10.88 -20.16 -17.18
N ALA A 294 -11.99 -19.68 -16.59
CA ALA A 294 -12.00 -19.17 -15.23
C ALA A 294 -12.04 -20.30 -14.18
N LEU A 295 -10.95 -20.47 -13.43
CA LEU A 295 -10.82 -21.48 -12.40
C LEU A 295 -11.43 -21.05 -11.07
N THR A 296 -11.54 -19.73 -10.84
CA THR A 296 -12.18 -19.16 -9.63
C THR A 296 -13.26 -18.16 -10.05
N LYS A 297 -14.36 -18.06 -9.23
CA LYS A 297 -15.53 -17.25 -9.60
C LYS A 297 -16.00 -16.29 -8.50
N THR A 298 -15.48 -16.43 -7.28
CA THR A 298 -15.93 -15.65 -6.12
C THR A 298 -14.76 -15.19 -5.25
N GLY A 299 -14.88 -14.00 -4.66
CA GLY A 299 -13.82 -13.39 -3.83
C GLY A 299 -12.77 -12.67 -4.67
N TYR A 300 -11.63 -12.38 -4.05
CA TYR A 300 -10.41 -11.92 -4.70
C TYR A 300 -9.41 -13.06 -4.65
N ASN A 301 -8.90 -13.47 -5.80
CA ASN A 301 -8.01 -14.62 -5.94
C ASN A 301 -6.77 -14.18 -6.73
N LEU A 302 -5.58 -14.39 -6.16
CA LEU A 302 -4.33 -13.81 -6.65
C LEU A 302 -3.22 -14.85 -6.59
N LYS A 303 -2.24 -14.69 -7.47
CA LYS A 303 -0.92 -15.36 -7.42
C LYS A 303 -1.03 -16.87 -7.35
N PRO A 304 -1.47 -17.50 -8.45
CA PRO A 304 -1.51 -18.95 -8.53
C PRO A 304 -0.10 -19.53 -8.48
N SER A 305 0.08 -20.69 -7.85
CA SER A 305 1.28 -21.51 -7.96
C SER A 305 0.89 -22.95 -8.17
N ILE A 306 1.40 -23.57 -9.24
CA ILE A 306 1.13 -24.95 -9.60
C ILE A 306 1.71 -25.90 -8.53
N VAL A 307 0.96 -26.94 -8.21
CA VAL A 307 1.46 -28.06 -7.41
C VAL A 307 2.12 -29.05 -8.37
N PRO A 308 3.44 -29.27 -8.32
CA PRO A 308 4.13 -30.27 -9.11
C PRO A 308 3.52 -31.67 -8.89
N PHE A 309 3.44 -32.44 -9.94
CA PHE A 309 2.75 -33.73 -9.95
C PHE A 309 3.40 -34.73 -8.98
N HIS A 310 2.60 -35.34 -8.11
CA HIS A 310 3.01 -36.46 -7.26
C HIS A 310 2.37 -37.75 -7.72
N GLU A 311 3.14 -38.86 -7.81
CA GLU A 311 2.68 -40.18 -8.23
C GLU A 311 1.62 -40.85 -7.30
N SER A 312 1.10 -40.16 -6.29
CA SER A 312 0.21 -40.69 -5.27
C SER A 312 -1.29 -40.76 -5.67
N GLY A 313 -1.59 -41.12 -6.91
CA GLY A 313 -2.91 -41.72 -7.27
C GLY A 313 -4.01 -40.76 -7.74
N ASP A 314 -4.00 -39.48 -7.50
CA ASP A 314 -4.91 -38.50 -8.14
C ASP A 314 -4.19 -37.82 -9.29
N SER A 315 -4.56 -38.17 -10.52
CA SER A 315 -3.93 -37.62 -11.74
C SER A 315 -4.37 -36.21 -12.09
N THR A 316 -5.02 -35.50 -11.18
CA THR A 316 -5.53 -34.15 -11.46
C THR A 316 -4.55 -33.11 -10.99
N GLU A 317 -4.09 -32.27 -11.91
CA GLU A 317 -3.28 -31.12 -11.62
C GLU A 317 -3.98 -30.17 -10.66
N GLN A 318 -3.25 -29.63 -9.69
CA GLN A 318 -3.72 -28.72 -8.64
C GLN A 318 -2.86 -27.45 -8.61
N PHE A 319 -3.40 -26.42 -8.04
CA PHE A 319 -2.68 -25.15 -7.75
C PHE A 319 -3.12 -24.57 -6.42
N VAL A 320 -2.25 -23.77 -5.84
CA VAL A 320 -2.54 -22.98 -4.63
C VAL A 320 -2.57 -21.48 -4.98
N PHE A 321 -3.31 -20.71 -4.21
CA PHE A 321 -3.47 -19.28 -4.49
C PHE A 321 -3.94 -18.51 -3.25
N PHE A 322 -3.68 -17.22 -3.19
CA PHE A 322 -4.29 -16.35 -2.17
C PHE A 322 -5.76 -16.13 -2.48
N ARG A 323 -6.59 -16.31 -1.47
CA ARG A 323 -8.03 -16.06 -1.54
C ARG A 323 -8.48 -15.13 -0.43
N ASN A 324 -8.98 -13.94 -0.79
CA ASN A 324 -9.67 -13.08 0.15
C ASN A 324 -11.19 -13.25 0.01
N SER A 325 -11.82 -13.63 1.09
CA SER A 325 -13.26 -13.84 1.15
C SER A 325 -13.76 -13.45 2.54
N LYS A 326 -14.82 -12.65 2.60
CA LYS A 326 -15.40 -12.12 3.83
C LYS A 326 -14.41 -11.30 4.69
N GLY A 327 -13.47 -10.62 4.03
CA GLY A 327 -12.51 -9.74 4.68
C GLY A 327 -11.29 -10.42 5.31
N TYR A 328 -11.06 -11.71 5.03
CA TYR A 328 -9.90 -12.46 5.51
C TYR A 328 -9.14 -13.09 4.35
N THR A 329 -7.81 -12.94 4.37
CA THR A 329 -6.91 -13.59 3.42
C THR A 329 -6.53 -14.98 3.91
N ARG A 330 -6.55 -15.95 3.00
CA ARG A 330 -6.25 -17.36 3.19
C ARG A 330 -5.43 -17.87 2.03
N ILE A 331 -4.81 -19.06 2.17
CA ILE A 331 -4.28 -19.82 1.04
C ILE A 331 -5.21 -20.98 0.77
N ALA A 332 -5.66 -21.11 -0.47
CA ALA A 332 -6.56 -22.14 -0.93
C ALA A 332 -5.90 -23.00 -1.99
N ARG A 333 -6.31 -24.28 -2.09
CA ARG A 333 -5.93 -25.23 -3.13
C ARG A 333 -7.15 -25.54 -4.01
N ALA A 334 -6.95 -25.61 -5.32
CA ALA A 334 -7.98 -25.96 -6.29
C ALA A 334 -7.41 -26.82 -7.42
N ARG A 335 -8.32 -27.41 -8.23
CA ARG A 335 -7.96 -28.21 -9.39
C ARG A 335 -7.84 -27.34 -10.64
N VAL A 336 -6.88 -27.65 -11.50
CA VAL A 336 -6.64 -26.93 -12.77
C VAL A 336 -7.79 -27.17 -13.78
N ASP A 337 -8.60 -28.23 -13.60
CA ASP A 337 -9.80 -28.47 -14.41
C ASP A 337 -11.03 -27.65 -13.95
N GLY A 338 -10.87 -26.75 -12.98
CA GLY A 338 -11.93 -25.88 -12.47
C GLY A 338 -13.07 -26.60 -11.74
N LYS A 339 -12.95 -27.93 -11.48
CA LYS A 339 -13.99 -28.73 -10.84
C LYS A 339 -13.72 -28.92 -9.36
N GLY A 340 -14.80 -29.06 -8.59
CA GLY A 340 -14.74 -29.30 -7.14
C GLY A 340 -14.76 -28.03 -6.31
N GLU A 341 -14.69 -28.21 -4.99
CA GLU A 341 -14.60 -27.11 -4.02
C GLU A 341 -13.14 -26.73 -3.78
N HIS A 342 -12.92 -25.48 -3.41
CA HIS A 342 -11.60 -25.00 -3.02
C HIS A 342 -11.32 -25.43 -1.57
N GLU A 343 -10.23 -26.14 -1.36
CA GLU A 343 -9.75 -26.54 -0.04
C GLU A 343 -8.93 -25.41 0.58
N ILE A 344 -9.09 -25.15 1.88
CA ILE A 344 -8.27 -24.16 2.60
C ILE A 344 -7.04 -24.88 3.18
N VAL A 345 -5.87 -24.53 2.68
CA VAL A 345 -4.57 -25.03 3.12
C VAL A 345 -4.04 -24.25 4.32
N VAL A 346 -4.21 -22.92 4.30
CA VAL A 346 -3.82 -22.02 5.40
C VAL A 346 -4.99 -21.09 5.72
N GLU A 347 -5.51 -21.17 6.96
CA GLU A 347 -6.61 -20.31 7.44
C GLU A 347 -6.22 -18.82 7.57
N GLY A 348 -4.93 -18.51 7.46
CA GLY A 348 -4.40 -17.16 7.36
C GLY A 348 -4.78 -16.29 8.55
N GLU A 349 -5.22 -15.08 8.26
CA GLU A 349 -5.50 -14.00 9.23
C GLU A 349 -6.57 -14.33 10.28
N ARG A 350 -7.27 -15.44 10.16
CA ARG A 350 -8.20 -15.92 11.20
C ARG A 350 -7.49 -16.64 12.35
N ARG A 351 -6.23 -17.05 12.16
CA ARG A 351 -5.40 -17.64 13.20
C ARG A 351 -4.65 -16.57 13.97
N ALA A 352 -4.31 -16.86 15.22
CA ALA A 352 -3.49 -15.95 16.03
C ALA A 352 -2.02 -15.89 15.53
N ASP A 353 -1.61 -16.87 14.74
CA ASP A 353 -0.24 -17.02 14.24
C ASP A 353 0.08 -16.09 13.06
N PHE A 354 -0.94 -15.45 12.46
CA PHE A 354 -0.76 -14.58 11.30
C PHE A 354 -1.48 -13.25 11.49
N GLU A 355 -0.74 -12.15 11.36
CA GLU A 355 -1.29 -10.79 11.35
C GLU A 355 -1.74 -10.38 9.95
N SER A 356 -0.95 -10.70 8.92
CA SER A 356 -1.23 -10.51 7.50
C SER A 356 -0.48 -11.54 6.66
N LEU A 357 -1.05 -11.92 5.51
CA LEU A 357 -0.41 -12.76 4.47
C LEU A 357 0.12 -11.95 3.28
N HIS A 358 -0.04 -10.64 3.25
CA HIS A 358 0.40 -9.72 2.19
C HIS A 358 0.07 -10.17 0.76
N PRO A 359 -1.21 -10.44 0.41
CA PRO A 359 -1.58 -11.01 -0.89
C PRO A 359 -1.27 -10.12 -2.09
N ILE A 360 -1.05 -8.82 -1.87
CA ILE A 360 -0.70 -7.86 -2.93
C ILE A 360 0.81 -7.87 -3.18
N GLN A 361 1.61 -7.85 -2.11
CA GLN A 361 3.07 -7.69 -2.20
C GLN A 361 3.81 -9.03 -2.25
N ALA A 362 3.34 -10.06 -1.53
CA ALA A 362 3.98 -11.36 -1.48
C ALA A 362 3.43 -12.32 -2.55
N SER A 363 4.22 -13.32 -2.92
CA SER A 363 3.78 -14.50 -3.65
C SER A 363 3.88 -15.75 -2.78
N LEU A 364 3.56 -16.89 -3.34
CA LEU A 364 3.69 -18.21 -2.72
C LEU A 364 4.30 -19.17 -3.73
N SER A 365 4.96 -20.22 -3.25
CA SER A 365 5.62 -21.20 -4.11
C SER A 365 5.51 -22.60 -3.52
N VAL A 366 5.18 -23.58 -4.36
CA VAL A 366 5.14 -24.99 -3.99
C VAL A 366 6.49 -25.64 -4.31
N ALA A 367 7.02 -26.42 -3.39
CA ALA A 367 8.26 -27.14 -3.59
C ALA A 367 8.15 -28.23 -4.67
N PRO A 368 9.26 -28.67 -5.28
CA PRO A 368 9.24 -29.73 -6.30
C PRO A 368 8.65 -31.05 -5.82
N ASP A 369 8.60 -31.28 -4.50
CA ASP A 369 7.95 -32.46 -3.90
C ASP A 369 6.42 -32.40 -3.90
N GLY A 370 5.82 -31.27 -4.32
CA GLY A 370 4.38 -31.08 -4.37
C GLY A 370 3.67 -31.03 -3.01
N ARG A 371 4.42 -31.02 -1.88
CA ARG A 371 3.90 -31.08 -0.53
C ARG A 371 4.21 -29.86 0.31
N ARG A 372 5.44 -29.33 0.19
CA ARG A 372 5.88 -28.15 0.95
C ARG A 372 5.48 -26.87 0.23
N LEU A 373 4.85 -25.97 0.95
CA LEU A 373 4.47 -24.63 0.48
C LEU A 373 5.33 -23.59 1.21
N ALA A 374 5.93 -22.67 0.47
CA ALA A 374 6.58 -21.49 1.02
C ALA A 374 5.70 -20.26 0.83
N PHE A 375 5.53 -19.49 1.89
CA PHE A 375 4.84 -18.21 1.87
C PHE A 375 5.38 -17.28 2.96
N VAL A 376 5.08 -15.98 2.82
CA VAL A 376 5.42 -14.96 3.81
C VAL A 376 4.18 -14.56 4.58
N ALA A 377 4.33 -14.38 5.90
CA ALA A 377 3.30 -13.82 6.74
C ALA A 377 3.90 -12.97 7.86
N LYS A 378 3.16 -11.92 8.22
CA LYS A 378 3.52 -11.03 9.33
C LYS A 378 3.16 -11.66 10.66
N TYR A 379 4.12 -11.64 11.58
CA TYR A 379 3.92 -12.04 12.97
C TYR A 379 4.79 -11.19 13.91
N ASN A 380 4.20 -10.63 14.98
CA ASN A 380 4.87 -9.75 15.93
C ASN A 380 5.60 -8.57 15.25
N GLY A 381 4.93 -7.92 14.29
CA GLY A 381 5.41 -6.71 13.65
C GLY A 381 6.53 -6.90 12.62
N ARG A 382 6.84 -8.15 12.22
CA ARG A 382 7.84 -8.49 11.19
C ARG A 382 7.38 -9.64 10.32
N ASP A 383 7.89 -9.69 9.11
CA ASP A 383 7.65 -10.82 8.23
C ASP A 383 8.51 -12.01 8.61
N ARG A 384 7.94 -13.18 8.36
CA ARG A 384 8.59 -14.48 8.47
C ARG A 384 8.34 -15.29 7.23
N LEU A 385 9.33 -16.07 6.82
CA LEU A 385 9.17 -17.12 5.83
C LEU A 385 8.65 -18.37 6.51
N TYR A 386 7.50 -18.88 6.05
CA TYR A 386 6.89 -20.12 6.52
C TYR A 386 7.11 -21.22 5.48
N LEU A 387 7.59 -22.37 5.93
CA LEU A 387 7.57 -23.62 5.19
C LEU A 387 6.46 -24.50 5.77
N TRP A 388 5.44 -24.75 4.97
CA TRP A 388 4.18 -25.35 5.39
C TRP A 388 3.95 -26.70 4.74
N ASP A 389 3.50 -27.70 5.51
CA ASP A 389 3.07 -28.98 4.98
C ASP A 389 1.59 -28.89 4.59
N MET A 390 1.30 -29.01 3.29
CA MET A 390 -0.05 -28.87 2.76
C MET A 390 -0.97 -30.05 3.09
N ASP A 391 -0.42 -31.22 3.43
CA ASP A 391 -1.21 -32.42 3.76
C ASP A 391 -1.61 -32.42 5.23
N THR A 392 -0.71 -32.04 6.13
CA THR A 392 -0.99 -31.96 7.57
C THR A 392 -1.59 -30.64 8.01
N GLY A 393 -1.41 -29.56 7.21
CA GLY A 393 -1.85 -28.23 7.57
C GLY A 393 -1.06 -27.62 8.74
N GLU A 394 0.22 -27.97 8.86
CA GLU A 394 1.11 -27.52 9.94
C GLU A 394 2.38 -26.84 9.40
N SER A 395 2.94 -25.93 10.20
CA SER A 395 4.23 -25.30 9.90
C SER A 395 5.37 -26.29 10.13
N LEU A 396 6.17 -26.51 9.11
CA LEU A 396 7.39 -27.33 9.21
C LEU A 396 8.55 -26.51 9.75
N ARG A 397 8.67 -25.25 9.31
CA ARG A 397 9.72 -24.31 9.69
C ARG A 397 9.21 -22.88 9.62
N GLU A 398 9.81 -22.03 10.44
CA GLU A 398 9.62 -20.59 10.42
C GLU A 398 11.00 -19.92 10.47
N HIS A 399 11.30 -19.06 9.52
CA HIS A 399 12.54 -18.31 9.48
C HIS A 399 12.26 -16.80 9.61
N ALA A 400 12.89 -16.18 10.59
CA ALA A 400 12.87 -14.75 10.83
C ALA A 400 14.29 -14.20 10.81
N TYR A 401 14.48 -13.02 10.23
CA TYR A 401 15.78 -12.43 10.03
C TYR A 401 15.84 -11.05 10.71
N ASP A 402 16.86 -10.85 11.56
CA ASP A 402 17.01 -9.57 12.28
C ASP A 402 17.41 -8.42 11.35
N GLU A 403 18.03 -8.72 10.22
CA GLU A 403 18.48 -7.75 9.22
C GLU A 403 17.40 -7.37 8.20
N LEU A 404 16.30 -8.16 8.11
CA LEU A 404 15.20 -7.93 7.18
C LEU A 404 13.92 -7.57 7.92
N VAL A 405 13.21 -6.56 7.43
CA VAL A 405 11.94 -6.10 7.99
C VAL A 405 10.77 -6.71 7.25
N ALA A 406 10.84 -6.75 5.93
CA ALA A 406 9.82 -7.31 5.06
C ALA A 406 10.42 -8.37 4.14
N LEU A 407 9.61 -9.35 3.78
CA LEU A 407 9.95 -10.43 2.87
C LEU A 407 8.87 -10.53 1.78
N SER A 408 9.24 -10.93 0.57
CA SER A 408 8.27 -11.18 -0.50
C SER A 408 8.77 -12.21 -1.51
N SER A 409 7.83 -12.73 -2.29
CA SER A 409 8.07 -13.57 -3.48
C SER A 409 9.04 -14.73 -3.26
N PRO A 410 8.83 -15.61 -2.25
CA PRO A 410 9.65 -16.80 -2.09
C PRO A 410 9.42 -17.75 -3.27
N THR A 411 10.52 -18.34 -3.79
CA THR A 411 10.49 -19.35 -4.85
C THR A 411 11.46 -20.47 -4.56
N TRP A 412 11.02 -21.74 -4.69
CA TRP A 412 11.81 -22.93 -4.44
C TRP A 412 12.83 -23.21 -5.54
N SER A 413 14.04 -23.62 -5.14
CA SER A 413 14.99 -24.22 -6.07
C SER A 413 14.46 -25.50 -6.67
N PRO A 414 14.87 -25.89 -7.88
CA PRO A 414 14.44 -27.16 -8.52
C PRO A 414 14.80 -28.40 -7.71
N THR A 415 15.78 -28.30 -6.83
CA THR A 415 16.21 -29.38 -5.91
C THR A 415 15.42 -29.39 -4.60
N GLY A 416 14.68 -28.32 -4.27
CA GLY A 416 13.88 -28.21 -3.08
C GLY A 416 14.66 -28.07 -1.76
N ASP A 417 15.94 -27.72 -1.82
CA ASP A 417 16.86 -27.50 -0.70
C ASP A 417 17.06 -26.03 -0.36
N ARG A 418 16.77 -25.12 -1.28
CA ARG A 418 16.91 -23.67 -1.10
C ARG A 418 15.70 -22.91 -1.63
N LEU A 419 15.58 -21.67 -1.17
CA LEU A 419 14.63 -20.70 -1.71
C LEU A 419 15.39 -19.44 -2.16
N ALA A 420 14.86 -18.77 -3.19
CA ALA A 420 15.18 -17.38 -3.45
C ALA A 420 13.98 -16.53 -3.00
N LEU A 421 14.23 -15.31 -2.52
CA LEU A 421 13.19 -14.36 -2.13
C LEU A 421 13.70 -12.92 -2.25
N ALA A 422 12.79 -11.96 -2.27
CA ALA A 422 13.11 -10.56 -2.09
C ALA A 422 12.92 -10.16 -0.63
N GLY A 423 13.82 -9.32 -0.09
CA GLY A 423 13.79 -8.89 1.30
C GLY A 423 14.16 -7.42 1.46
N ALA A 424 13.39 -6.70 2.28
CA ALA A 424 13.67 -5.32 2.64
C ALA A 424 14.59 -5.25 3.85
N ARG A 425 15.76 -4.63 3.69
CA ARG A 425 16.67 -4.33 4.78
C ARG A 425 16.07 -3.25 5.70
N ARG A 426 16.64 -3.07 6.88
CA ARG A 426 16.21 -2.04 7.83
C ARG A 426 16.27 -0.60 7.27
N GLY A 427 17.13 -0.34 6.29
CA GLY A 427 17.21 0.93 5.54
C GLY A 427 16.17 1.08 4.43
N GLY A 428 15.41 0.02 4.12
CA GLY A 428 14.35 0.01 3.10
C GLY A 428 14.77 -0.48 1.72
N GLN A 429 16.06 -0.78 1.50
CA GLN A 429 16.54 -1.37 0.25
C GLN A 429 15.96 -2.78 0.08
N MET A 430 15.45 -3.08 -1.10
CA MET A 430 14.86 -4.37 -1.43
C MET A 430 15.78 -5.16 -2.35
N ASP A 431 16.40 -6.20 -1.80
CA ASP A 431 17.39 -7.04 -2.45
C ASP A 431 16.93 -8.49 -2.57
N LEU A 432 17.64 -9.27 -3.40
CA LEU A 432 17.45 -10.72 -3.52
C LEU A 432 18.35 -11.47 -2.53
N PHE A 433 17.77 -12.54 -1.98
CA PHE A 433 18.42 -13.43 -1.02
C PHE A 433 18.20 -14.90 -1.39
N LEU A 434 19.21 -15.74 -1.03
CA LEU A 434 19.04 -17.19 -0.95
C LEU A 434 18.84 -17.60 0.51
N VAL A 435 17.98 -18.56 0.71
CA VAL A 435 17.69 -19.19 2.02
C VAL A 435 17.89 -20.68 1.89
N ASP A 436 18.68 -21.28 2.77
CA ASP A 436 18.73 -22.72 2.96
C ASP A 436 17.43 -23.17 3.68
N ALA A 437 16.69 -24.10 3.09
CA ALA A 437 15.35 -24.45 3.55
C ALA A 437 15.33 -25.14 4.93
N ASP A 438 16.38 -25.86 5.28
CA ASP A 438 16.46 -26.61 6.54
C ASP A 438 17.00 -25.75 7.68
N THR A 439 18.08 -24.99 7.42
CA THR A 439 18.80 -24.21 8.43
C THR A 439 18.32 -22.78 8.54
N GLY A 440 17.68 -22.24 7.50
CA GLY A 440 17.31 -20.83 7.40
C GLY A 440 18.51 -19.90 7.15
N GLN A 441 19.70 -20.46 6.80
CA GLN A 441 20.84 -19.61 6.51
C GLN A 441 20.55 -18.68 5.33
N LEU A 442 20.74 -17.37 5.56
CA LEU A 442 20.50 -16.31 4.59
C LEU A 442 21.78 -15.92 3.88
N GLN A 443 21.73 -15.74 2.57
CA GLN A 443 22.81 -15.22 1.74
C GLN A 443 22.28 -14.12 0.84
N SER A 444 22.89 -12.93 0.87
CA SER A 444 22.58 -11.84 -0.06
C SER A 444 23.08 -12.17 -1.47
N LEU A 445 22.25 -11.91 -2.47
CA LEU A 445 22.60 -12.00 -3.89
C LEU A 445 22.85 -10.63 -4.49
N THR A 446 22.00 -9.66 -4.15
CA THR A 446 22.15 -8.27 -4.55
C THR A 446 22.31 -7.38 -3.31
N ASP A 447 22.91 -6.21 -3.48
CA ASP A 447 23.14 -5.23 -2.40
C ASP A 447 23.35 -3.85 -3.06
N ASP A 448 22.25 -3.25 -3.49
CA ASP A 448 22.25 -1.92 -4.11
C ASP A 448 20.94 -1.16 -3.83
N LEU A 449 20.77 0.02 -4.42
CA LEU A 449 19.58 0.86 -4.19
C LEU A 449 18.44 0.55 -5.16
N SER A 450 18.58 -0.46 -6.02
CA SER A 450 17.53 -0.88 -6.94
C SER A 450 16.48 -1.71 -6.22
N HIS A 451 15.26 -1.65 -6.71
CA HIS A 451 14.18 -2.49 -6.22
C HIS A 451 14.17 -3.82 -6.97
N ASP A 452 14.74 -4.85 -6.38
CA ASP A 452 14.76 -6.21 -6.92
C ASP A 452 13.62 -7.03 -6.33
N ARG A 453 12.81 -7.68 -7.20
CA ARG A 453 11.63 -8.45 -6.80
C ARG A 453 11.30 -9.59 -7.75
N ASP A 454 10.37 -10.44 -7.33
CA ASP A 454 9.79 -11.54 -8.11
C ASP A 454 10.85 -12.47 -8.70
N PRO A 455 11.79 -13.04 -7.88
CA PRO A 455 12.74 -14.01 -8.40
C PRO A 455 12.04 -15.31 -8.80
N ASP A 456 12.54 -15.96 -9.87
CA ASP A 456 12.14 -17.31 -10.25
C ASP A 456 13.33 -18.12 -10.76
N TRP A 457 13.33 -19.43 -10.47
CA TRP A 457 14.43 -20.33 -10.77
C TRP A 457 14.37 -20.90 -12.18
N HIS A 458 15.49 -20.86 -12.87
CA HIS A 458 15.68 -21.69 -14.05
C HIS A 458 15.66 -23.18 -13.64
N PRO A 459 14.98 -24.10 -14.40
CA PRO A 459 14.83 -25.51 -14.01
C PRO A 459 16.16 -26.26 -13.81
N ALA A 460 17.26 -25.80 -14.41
CA ALA A 460 18.59 -26.38 -14.16
C ALA A 460 19.23 -25.92 -12.83
N GLY A 461 18.66 -24.92 -12.13
CA GLY A 461 19.16 -24.42 -10.86
C GLY A 461 20.37 -23.50 -10.94
N ASP A 462 20.82 -23.09 -12.13
CA ASP A 462 22.02 -22.28 -12.34
C ASP A 462 21.75 -20.78 -12.35
N TYR A 463 20.51 -20.37 -12.62
CA TYR A 463 20.10 -18.98 -12.85
C TYR A 463 18.83 -18.65 -12.11
N LEU A 464 18.70 -17.37 -11.74
CA LEU A 464 17.43 -16.73 -11.40
C LEU A 464 17.07 -15.72 -12.49
N VAL A 465 15.76 -15.57 -12.75
CA VAL A 465 15.21 -14.38 -13.40
C VAL A 465 14.49 -13.55 -12.36
N PHE A 466 14.51 -12.23 -12.49
CA PHE A 466 13.86 -11.33 -11.56
C PHE A 466 13.51 -10.00 -12.22
N SER A 467 12.63 -9.24 -11.58
CA SER A 467 12.25 -7.89 -12.01
C SER A 467 13.03 -6.85 -11.23
N SER A 468 13.53 -5.80 -11.90
CA SER A 468 14.30 -4.73 -11.26
C SER A 468 14.14 -3.39 -11.98
N ASP A 469 14.15 -2.29 -11.22
CA ASP A 469 14.15 -0.92 -11.73
C ASP A 469 15.57 -0.33 -11.94
N ARG A 470 16.62 -1.14 -11.83
CA ARG A 470 18.03 -0.73 -11.82
C ARG A 470 18.51 0.04 -13.05
N ALA A 471 17.89 -0.16 -14.21
CA ALA A 471 18.32 0.46 -15.45
C ALA A 471 17.66 1.81 -15.76
N ASP A 472 16.55 2.11 -15.12
CA ASP A 472 15.74 3.30 -15.40
C ASP A 472 15.38 4.07 -14.12
N ALA A 473 16.35 4.17 -13.22
CA ALA A 473 16.24 4.84 -11.93
C ALA A 473 15.63 6.27 -11.98
N ALA A 474 15.66 6.94 -13.12
CA ALA A 474 15.06 8.25 -13.33
C ALA A 474 13.61 8.20 -13.85
N ARG A 475 13.04 7.00 -14.07
CA ARG A 475 11.71 6.82 -14.66
C ARG A 475 10.82 6.03 -13.72
N GLU A 476 9.71 6.62 -13.35
CA GLU A 476 8.72 6.01 -12.46
C GLU A 476 8.19 4.68 -13.00
N GLY A 477 8.15 3.67 -12.11
CA GLY A 477 7.42 2.42 -12.33
C GLY A 477 7.91 1.58 -13.51
N ILE A 478 9.12 1.79 -14.02
CA ILE A 478 9.70 0.98 -15.10
C ILE A 478 10.54 -0.12 -14.50
N TYR A 479 10.15 -1.34 -14.79
CA TYR A 479 10.86 -2.56 -14.39
C TYR A 479 11.24 -3.34 -15.65
N HIS A 480 12.44 -3.94 -15.59
CA HIS A 480 12.91 -4.86 -16.61
C HIS A 480 13.23 -6.21 -16.02
N LEU A 481 13.26 -7.24 -16.85
CA LEU A 481 13.71 -8.56 -16.45
C LEU A 481 15.23 -8.65 -16.53
N TYR A 482 15.79 -9.26 -15.50
CA TYR A 482 17.22 -9.54 -15.36
C TYR A 482 17.44 -11.00 -15.06
N ARG A 483 18.58 -11.55 -15.52
CA ARG A 483 19.06 -12.87 -15.17
C ARG A 483 20.25 -12.73 -14.22
N TYR A 484 20.20 -13.42 -13.10
CA TYR A 484 21.31 -13.57 -12.15
C TYR A 484 21.95 -14.94 -12.32
N ASP A 485 23.28 -15.02 -12.54
CA ASP A 485 24.03 -16.26 -12.62
C ASP A 485 24.56 -16.62 -11.23
N LEU A 486 24.10 -17.75 -10.69
CA LEU A 486 24.47 -18.20 -9.34
C LEU A 486 25.92 -18.70 -9.23
N ARG A 487 26.59 -18.95 -10.38
CA ARG A 487 27.95 -19.47 -10.41
C ARG A 487 29.00 -18.37 -10.27
N ASP A 488 28.75 -17.19 -10.83
CA ASP A 488 29.70 -16.08 -10.86
C ASP A 488 29.14 -14.75 -10.31
N GLY A 489 27.87 -14.71 -9.91
CA GLY A 489 27.20 -13.53 -9.38
C GLY A 489 26.90 -12.45 -10.43
N SER A 490 27.05 -12.75 -11.71
CA SER A 490 26.79 -11.76 -12.76
C SER A 490 25.32 -11.54 -13.02
N THR A 491 24.95 -10.27 -13.20
CA THR A 491 23.59 -9.86 -13.55
C THR A 491 23.54 -9.39 -15.01
N ARG A 492 22.54 -9.84 -15.78
CA ARG A 492 22.35 -9.43 -17.18
C ARG A 492 20.90 -9.03 -17.44
N ARG A 493 20.72 -7.87 -18.08
CA ARG A 493 19.42 -7.39 -18.49
C ARG A 493 18.87 -8.20 -19.69
N LEU A 494 17.60 -8.61 -19.61
CA LEU A 494 16.91 -9.39 -20.63
C LEU A 494 15.93 -8.57 -21.47
N THR A 495 15.26 -7.57 -20.84
CA THR A 495 14.26 -6.74 -21.51
C THR A 495 14.60 -5.25 -21.42
N ASN A 496 13.98 -4.44 -22.27
CA ASN A 496 14.22 -3.00 -22.33
C ASN A 496 12.99 -2.24 -22.85
N GLY A 497 13.08 -0.89 -22.83
CA GLY A 497 12.05 0.01 -23.35
C GLY A 497 11.26 0.68 -22.21
N PRO A 498 10.29 1.54 -22.56
CA PRO A 498 9.49 2.31 -21.59
C PRO A 498 8.31 1.49 -21.08
N TYR A 499 8.55 0.26 -20.64
CA TYR A 499 7.53 -0.72 -20.28
C TYR A 499 7.80 -1.30 -18.89
N ILE A 500 6.74 -1.74 -18.23
CA ILE A 500 6.81 -2.50 -16.98
C ILE A 500 6.82 -3.97 -17.37
N ASP A 501 7.94 -4.66 -17.12
CA ASP A 501 8.09 -6.09 -17.25
C ASP A 501 8.28 -6.69 -15.86
N GLN A 502 7.36 -7.54 -15.41
CA GLN A 502 7.30 -8.01 -14.03
C GLN A 502 6.76 -9.44 -13.90
N GLN A 503 6.99 -10.04 -12.72
CA GLN A 503 6.47 -11.36 -12.36
C GLN A 503 6.89 -12.43 -13.36
N PRO A 504 8.20 -12.62 -13.61
CA PRO A 504 8.68 -13.65 -14.52
C PRO A 504 8.48 -15.05 -13.96
N ALA A 505 8.21 -16.03 -14.85
CA ALA A 505 8.12 -17.45 -14.54
C ALA A 505 8.80 -18.27 -15.64
N TRP A 506 9.78 -19.13 -15.29
CA TRP A 506 10.43 -20.04 -16.24
C TRP A 506 9.51 -21.19 -16.65
N SER A 507 9.53 -21.51 -17.94
CA SER A 507 8.89 -22.73 -18.43
C SER A 507 9.59 -23.97 -17.91
N PRO A 508 8.90 -25.12 -17.74
CA PRO A 508 9.49 -26.36 -17.23
C PRO A 508 10.67 -26.87 -18.06
N ASP A 509 10.72 -26.56 -19.37
CA ASP A 509 11.81 -26.94 -20.28
C ASP A 509 12.98 -25.94 -20.28
N GLY A 510 12.88 -24.85 -19.48
CA GLY A 510 13.90 -23.80 -19.35
C GLY A 510 14.14 -22.94 -20.58
N LYS A 511 13.22 -22.93 -21.54
CA LYS A 511 13.41 -22.19 -22.79
C LYS A 511 12.68 -20.86 -22.83
N TRP A 512 11.58 -20.71 -22.10
CA TRP A 512 10.75 -19.53 -22.08
C TRP A 512 10.67 -18.92 -20.69
N ILE A 513 10.52 -17.60 -20.64
CA ILE A 513 10.12 -16.85 -19.46
C ILE A 513 8.77 -16.22 -19.81
N ALA A 514 7.70 -16.64 -19.12
CA ALA A 514 6.44 -15.92 -19.16
C ALA A 514 6.50 -14.73 -18.17
N PHE A 515 5.92 -13.60 -18.53
CA PHE A 515 5.91 -12.42 -17.65
C PHE A 515 4.78 -11.46 -18.00
N SER A 516 4.35 -10.66 -17.05
CA SER A 516 3.38 -9.59 -17.27
C SER A 516 4.05 -8.33 -17.80
N SER A 517 3.50 -7.74 -18.88
CA SER A 517 4.02 -6.51 -19.47
C SER A 517 2.94 -5.60 -20.05
N ASN A 518 3.13 -4.29 -19.90
CA ASN A 518 2.22 -3.27 -20.43
C ASN A 518 2.61 -2.74 -21.83
N ARG A 519 3.42 -3.47 -22.60
CA ARG A 519 3.94 -3.07 -23.94
C ARG A 519 2.86 -2.68 -24.94
N ALA A 520 1.67 -3.27 -24.83
CA ALA A 520 0.52 -2.96 -25.67
C ALA A 520 -0.49 -1.99 -25.00
N ARG A 521 -0.06 -1.18 -24.06
CA ARG A 521 -0.89 -0.30 -23.22
C ARG A 521 -1.82 -1.06 -22.26
N MET A 522 -1.78 -2.38 -22.26
CA MET A 522 -2.52 -3.28 -21.37
C MET A 522 -1.53 -4.25 -20.77
N PHE A 523 -1.81 -4.71 -19.56
CA PHE A 523 -1.03 -5.79 -18.97
C PHE A 523 -1.43 -7.11 -19.60
N ASP A 524 -0.50 -7.66 -20.36
CA ASP A 524 -0.62 -8.95 -21.02
C ASP A 524 0.52 -9.87 -20.63
N ILE A 525 0.32 -11.18 -20.80
CA ILE A 525 1.40 -12.12 -20.69
C ILE A 525 2.20 -12.17 -21.99
N TYR A 526 3.49 -11.99 -21.84
CA TYR A 526 4.48 -12.16 -22.89
C TYR A 526 5.37 -13.35 -22.58
N GLY A 527 5.86 -14.00 -23.60
CA GLY A 527 6.91 -15.02 -23.53
C GLY A 527 8.22 -14.45 -24.07
N LEU A 528 9.27 -14.57 -23.27
CA LEU A 528 10.63 -14.28 -23.66
C LEU A 528 11.37 -15.59 -23.92
N ARG A 529 11.71 -15.86 -25.18
CA ARG A 529 12.56 -16.99 -25.54
C ARG A 529 14.01 -16.65 -25.24
N VAL A 530 14.67 -17.47 -24.44
CA VAL A 530 16.06 -17.26 -24.07
C VAL A 530 16.91 -18.35 -24.70
N ASP A 531 17.83 -17.96 -25.59
CA ASP A 531 18.77 -18.89 -26.21
C ASP A 531 20.15 -18.71 -25.57
N VAL A 532 20.82 -19.83 -25.32
CA VAL A 532 22.14 -19.81 -24.66
C VAL A 532 23.19 -19.22 -25.59
N ALA A 533 23.98 -18.33 -25.04
CA ALA A 533 25.01 -17.57 -25.73
C ALA A 533 25.97 -18.46 -26.53
N ASP A 534 26.11 -18.15 -27.80
CA ASP A 534 27.35 -18.37 -28.52
C ASP A 534 28.38 -17.28 -28.15
N GLU A 535 29.53 -17.23 -28.81
CA GLU A 535 30.58 -16.22 -28.61
C GLU A 535 30.05 -14.76 -28.79
N GLN A 536 28.84 -14.55 -29.28
CA GLN A 536 28.20 -13.26 -29.54
C GLN A 536 27.30 -12.75 -28.40
N GLY A 537 27.04 -13.56 -27.38
CA GLY A 537 26.26 -13.18 -26.20
C GLY A 537 24.87 -13.80 -26.12
N LEU A 538 24.13 -13.46 -25.05
CA LEU A 538 22.78 -13.95 -24.79
C LEU A 538 21.80 -13.39 -25.83
N ARG A 539 21.04 -14.27 -26.48
CA ARG A 539 20.01 -13.91 -27.48
C ARG A 539 18.63 -14.10 -26.88
N VAL A 540 17.75 -13.13 -27.07
CA VAL A 540 16.38 -13.16 -26.61
C VAL A 540 15.41 -12.86 -27.74
N GLY A 541 14.25 -13.48 -27.68
CA GLY A 541 13.16 -13.23 -28.63
C GLY A 541 11.84 -13.08 -27.90
N LEU A 542 11.02 -12.12 -28.28
CA LEU A 542 9.79 -11.74 -27.59
C LEU A 542 8.55 -12.16 -28.37
N ARG A 543 7.56 -12.71 -27.68
CA ARG A 543 6.25 -13.04 -28.22
C ARG A 543 5.13 -12.66 -27.24
N ARG A 544 4.01 -12.14 -27.73
CA ARG A 544 2.83 -11.84 -26.92
C ARG A 544 1.94 -13.09 -26.87
N PHE A 545 1.66 -13.60 -25.65
CA PHE A 545 0.81 -14.78 -25.44
C PHE A 545 -0.67 -14.42 -25.27
N THR A 546 -0.97 -13.25 -24.70
CA THR A 546 -2.36 -12.82 -24.46
C THR A 546 -2.66 -11.49 -25.12
N LYS A 547 -3.95 -11.21 -25.29
CA LYS A 547 -4.46 -9.94 -25.82
C LYS A 547 -5.73 -9.56 -25.08
N THR A 548 -5.53 -9.06 -23.86
CA THR A 548 -6.65 -8.79 -22.94
C THR A 548 -7.19 -7.38 -23.05
N LEU A 549 -8.49 -7.24 -22.79
CA LEU A 549 -9.16 -5.93 -22.71
C LEU A 549 -8.83 -5.19 -21.39
N THR A 550 -8.54 -5.92 -20.33
CA THR A 550 -8.25 -5.36 -18.99
C THR A 550 -6.81 -5.61 -18.57
N GLY A 551 -6.52 -6.71 -17.85
CA GLY A 551 -5.16 -7.05 -17.46
C GLY A 551 -5.02 -8.46 -16.92
N VAL A 552 -3.85 -9.07 -17.19
CA VAL A 552 -3.43 -10.37 -16.65
C VAL A 552 -2.03 -10.31 -16.08
N PHE A 553 -1.81 -11.03 -14.97
CA PHE A 553 -0.65 -10.95 -14.10
C PHE A 553 -0.27 -12.32 -13.56
N ASP A 554 0.86 -12.42 -12.86
CA ASP A 554 1.30 -13.58 -12.09
C ASP A 554 1.25 -14.88 -12.88
N PRO A 555 1.92 -15.00 -14.05
CA PRO A 555 1.91 -16.23 -14.83
C PRO A 555 2.65 -17.34 -14.06
N ASP A 556 2.10 -18.56 -14.10
CA ASP A 556 2.78 -19.79 -13.68
C ASP A 556 2.48 -20.92 -14.67
N TRP A 557 3.51 -21.72 -15.03
CA TRP A 557 3.41 -22.72 -16.08
C TRP A 557 2.83 -24.04 -15.57
N THR A 558 1.95 -24.64 -16.36
CA THR A 558 1.60 -26.05 -16.12
C THR A 558 2.82 -26.95 -16.38
N PRO A 559 2.93 -28.13 -15.71
CA PRO A 559 4.08 -29.01 -15.79
C PRO A 559 4.39 -29.50 -17.23
N ASP A 560 3.38 -29.59 -18.08
CA ASP A 560 3.51 -29.97 -19.50
C ASP A 560 4.01 -28.82 -20.39
N GLY A 561 4.08 -27.58 -19.85
CA GLY A 561 4.47 -26.38 -20.60
C GLY A 561 3.48 -25.94 -21.68
N GLN A 562 2.23 -26.45 -21.65
CA GLN A 562 1.23 -26.17 -22.68
C GLN A 562 0.24 -25.06 -22.25
N SER A 563 0.16 -24.76 -20.96
CA SER A 563 -0.77 -23.78 -20.41
C SER A 563 -0.10 -22.90 -19.34
N LEU A 564 -0.74 -21.76 -19.08
CA LEU A 564 -0.38 -20.84 -17.99
C LEU A 564 -1.58 -20.65 -17.07
N LEU A 565 -1.34 -20.63 -15.77
CA LEU A 565 -2.24 -20.05 -14.80
C LEU A 565 -1.89 -18.57 -14.63
N VAL A 566 -2.90 -17.72 -14.58
CA VAL A 566 -2.70 -16.26 -14.44
C VAL A 566 -3.73 -15.66 -13.52
N THR A 567 -3.37 -14.54 -12.90
CA THR A 567 -4.32 -13.64 -12.22
C THR A 567 -4.91 -12.69 -13.26
N GLY A 568 -6.22 -12.75 -13.53
CA GLY A 568 -6.91 -11.83 -14.43
C GLY A 568 -7.81 -10.85 -13.70
N PHE A 569 -7.83 -9.59 -14.15
CA PHE A 569 -8.68 -8.53 -13.61
C PHE A 569 -9.92 -8.35 -14.49
N GLU A 570 -11.11 -8.52 -13.90
CA GLU A 570 -12.39 -8.35 -14.60
C GLU A 570 -13.50 -8.00 -13.61
N ALA A 571 -14.37 -7.08 -13.96
CA ALA A 571 -15.51 -6.62 -13.17
C ALA A 571 -15.11 -6.18 -11.73
N ALA A 572 -14.00 -5.43 -11.63
CA ALA A 572 -13.39 -4.95 -10.40
C ALA A 572 -12.96 -6.08 -9.45
N ARG A 573 -12.60 -7.25 -9.97
CA ARG A 573 -12.15 -8.41 -9.19
C ARG A 573 -10.97 -9.11 -9.86
N PHE A 574 -10.21 -9.82 -9.03
CA PHE A 574 -9.16 -10.70 -9.51
C PHE A 574 -9.62 -12.16 -9.41
N HIS A 575 -9.40 -12.91 -10.48
CA HIS A 575 -9.70 -14.34 -10.60
C HIS A 575 -8.54 -15.07 -11.23
N ILE A 576 -8.42 -16.36 -10.92
CA ILE A 576 -7.43 -17.24 -11.56
C ILE A 576 -8.04 -17.80 -12.83
N PHE A 577 -7.28 -17.70 -13.93
CA PHE A 577 -7.63 -18.21 -15.25
C PHE A 577 -6.55 -19.19 -15.73
N ARG A 578 -6.97 -20.16 -16.56
CA ARG A 578 -6.07 -21.02 -17.32
C ARG A 578 -6.07 -20.59 -18.77
N ILE A 579 -4.88 -20.36 -19.32
CA ILE A 579 -4.64 -19.97 -20.70
C ILE A 579 -3.92 -21.12 -21.40
N ASP A 580 -4.55 -21.73 -22.39
CA ASP A 580 -3.92 -22.75 -23.21
C ASP A 580 -3.13 -22.07 -24.34
N LEU A 581 -1.85 -22.45 -24.50
CA LEU A 581 -0.96 -21.91 -25.51
C LEU A 581 -0.99 -22.82 -26.74
N ASP A 582 -1.20 -22.27 -27.93
CA ASP A 582 -1.11 -23.04 -29.15
C ASP A 582 0.35 -23.22 -29.62
N ALA A 583 0.58 -24.21 -30.49
CA ALA A 583 1.92 -24.53 -30.97
C ALA A 583 2.60 -23.34 -31.69
N THR A 584 1.83 -22.44 -32.31
CA THR A 584 2.38 -21.26 -33.02
C THR A 584 2.86 -20.20 -32.06
N GLN A 585 2.29 -20.12 -30.86
CA GLN A 585 2.74 -19.21 -29.79
C GLN A 585 4.07 -19.65 -29.19
N LEU A 586 4.40 -20.95 -29.23
CA LEU A 586 5.64 -21.56 -28.74
C LEU A 586 6.72 -21.74 -29.83
N GLU A 587 6.47 -21.31 -31.07
CA GLU A 587 7.51 -21.26 -32.12
C GLU A 587 8.58 -20.21 -31.76
N ASP A 588 9.82 -20.47 -32.17
CA ASP A 588 10.93 -19.54 -31.95
C ASP A 588 10.67 -18.17 -32.61
N PRO A 589 10.73 -17.08 -31.82
CA PRO A 589 10.60 -15.73 -32.35
C PRO A 589 11.88 -15.27 -33.02
N GLU A 590 11.85 -14.09 -33.65
CA GLU A 590 13.07 -13.44 -34.14
C GLU A 590 13.96 -13.05 -32.92
N PHE A 591 15.22 -13.48 -32.94
CA PHE A 591 16.17 -13.27 -31.87
C PHE A 591 16.98 -11.97 -32.05
N ALA A 592 17.16 -11.23 -30.97
CA ALA A 592 18.06 -10.09 -30.85
C ALA A 592 19.06 -10.35 -29.72
N VAL A 593 20.21 -9.70 -29.78
CA VAL A 593 21.18 -9.75 -28.68
C VAL A 593 20.62 -9.02 -27.46
N ALA A 594 20.67 -9.66 -26.29
CA ALA A 594 20.26 -9.02 -25.05
C ALA A 594 21.12 -7.78 -24.74
N VAL A 595 20.49 -6.75 -24.24
CA VAL A 595 21.18 -5.49 -23.94
C VAL A 595 22.12 -5.68 -22.75
N VAL A 596 23.39 -5.30 -22.93
CA VAL A 596 24.33 -5.20 -21.81
C VAL A 596 24.04 -3.89 -21.08
N ASP A 597 23.89 -3.96 -19.78
CA ASP A 597 23.59 -2.78 -18.96
C ASP A 597 24.77 -1.81 -18.88
N THR A 598 24.59 -0.60 -19.38
CA THR A 598 25.52 0.52 -19.27
C THR A 598 24.90 1.74 -18.55
N MET A 599 23.72 1.55 -17.95
CA MET A 599 22.93 2.63 -17.37
C MET A 599 23.46 3.09 -16.00
N PRO A 600 23.21 4.36 -15.64
CA PRO A 600 23.57 4.88 -14.32
C PRO A 600 22.78 4.13 -13.23
N ARG A 601 23.49 3.76 -12.17
CA ARG A 601 22.92 3.13 -10.99
C ARG A 601 22.28 4.20 -10.07
N TRP A 602 21.40 3.78 -9.17
CA TRP A 602 20.81 4.66 -8.15
C TRP A 602 21.86 5.36 -7.27
N ASP A 603 23.00 4.72 -7.01
CA ASP A 603 24.14 5.29 -6.29
C ASP A 603 24.70 6.55 -6.98
N THR A 604 24.74 6.58 -8.31
CA THR A 604 25.15 7.78 -9.07
C THR A 604 24.11 8.91 -8.95
N LEU A 605 22.83 8.59 -8.89
CA LEU A 605 21.77 9.60 -8.67
C LEU A 605 21.80 10.21 -7.27
N LEU A 606 22.20 9.45 -6.25
CA LEU A 606 22.41 10.00 -4.90
C LEU A 606 23.60 10.96 -4.85
N VAL A 607 24.67 10.66 -5.60
CA VAL A 607 25.87 11.53 -5.70
C VAL A 607 25.55 12.82 -6.47
N ASP A 608 24.82 12.75 -7.58
CA ASP A 608 24.39 13.94 -8.34
C ASP A 608 23.46 14.85 -7.51
N LEU A 609 22.80 14.28 -6.50
CA LEU A 609 22.02 15.04 -5.52
C LEU A 609 22.90 15.75 -4.46
N GLU A 610 24.16 15.36 -4.26
CA GLU A 610 25.10 16.04 -3.34
C GLU A 610 25.58 17.39 -3.89
N ASP A 611 25.57 17.60 -5.21
CA ASP A 611 26.02 18.84 -5.86
C ASP A 611 24.94 19.94 -5.95
N ASP A 612 23.71 19.69 -5.46
CA ASP A 612 22.64 20.70 -5.45
C ASP A 612 22.84 21.69 -4.29
N ALA A 613 23.69 22.71 -4.55
CA ALA A 613 24.16 23.70 -3.58
C ALA A 613 23.05 24.62 -2.98
N GLU A 614 21.79 24.46 -3.41
CA GLU A 614 20.68 25.32 -2.95
C GLU A 614 19.96 24.78 -1.70
N THR A 615 20.07 23.49 -1.36
CA THR A 615 19.36 22.92 -0.21
C THR A 615 20.25 22.90 1.02
N THR A 616 20.09 23.86 1.91
CA THR A 616 20.78 23.86 3.22
C THR A 616 20.14 22.78 4.10
N ILE A 617 20.85 21.67 4.31
CA ILE A 617 20.42 20.54 5.13
C ILE A 617 21.11 20.60 6.50
N SER A 618 20.36 20.55 7.60
CA SER A 618 20.94 20.47 8.95
C SER A 618 20.34 19.30 9.74
N LEU A 619 21.25 18.43 10.24
CA LEU A 619 20.87 17.31 11.11
C LEU A 619 20.67 17.79 12.55
N ARG A 620 19.61 17.32 13.20
CA ARG A 620 19.31 17.58 14.60
C ARG A 620 18.75 16.34 15.29
N GLU A 621 18.92 16.25 16.58
CA GLU A 621 18.23 15.25 17.39
C GLU A 621 16.72 15.56 17.43
N TYR A 622 15.92 14.51 17.53
CA TYR A 622 14.48 14.66 17.70
C TYR A 622 14.16 15.19 19.11
N GLU A 623 13.57 16.36 19.18
CA GLU A 623 13.01 16.92 20.40
C GLU A 623 11.48 16.76 20.40
N ARG A 624 10.95 16.11 21.44
CA ARG A 624 9.51 15.99 21.60
C ARG A 624 8.88 17.35 21.89
N ARG A 625 8.14 17.89 20.94
CA ARG A 625 7.41 19.16 21.08
C ARG A 625 5.92 18.90 20.90
N MET A 626 5.14 19.30 21.93
CA MET A 626 3.69 19.17 21.89
C MET A 626 3.07 20.31 21.08
N SER A 627 2.11 19.97 20.25
CA SER A 627 1.32 20.94 19.48
C SER A 627 -0.16 20.56 19.49
N ILE A 628 -1.02 21.54 19.23
CA ILE A 628 -2.48 21.35 19.27
C ILE A 628 -2.92 20.50 18.07
N ASP A 629 -3.63 19.39 18.35
CA ASP A 629 -4.32 18.59 17.34
C ASP A 629 -5.71 19.13 17.08
N VAL A 630 -6.47 19.37 18.16
CA VAL A 630 -7.85 19.86 18.10
C VAL A 630 -8.04 20.88 19.20
N ALA A 631 -8.64 21.99 18.87
CA ALA A 631 -9.24 22.91 19.84
C ALA A 631 -10.64 23.25 19.28
N GLN A 632 -11.65 22.63 19.87
CA GLN A 632 -13.03 22.80 19.41
C GLN A 632 -13.92 23.25 20.58
N SER A 633 -14.75 24.26 20.33
CA SER A 633 -15.84 24.62 21.20
C SER A 633 -17.17 24.31 20.51
N GLN A 634 -18.09 23.76 21.26
CA GLN A 634 -19.44 23.46 20.77
C GLN A 634 -20.47 24.01 21.77
N ILE A 635 -21.50 24.65 21.24
CA ILE A 635 -22.69 25.04 21.99
C ILE A 635 -23.87 24.38 21.31
N SER A 636 -24.64 23.61 22.04
CA SER A 636 -25.85 22.95 21.59
C SER A 636 -27.02 23.37 22.48
N GLN A 637 -28.16 23.61 21.87
CA GLN A 637 -29.39 23.90 22.57
C GLN A 637 -30.42 22.77 22.32
N ASP A 638 -30.75 22.05 23.35
CA ASP A 638 -31.75 21.01 23.32
C ASP A 638 -33.04 21.52 24.00
N PRO A 639 -34.22 21.42 23.37
CA PRO A 639 -35.48 21.88 23.93
C PRO A 639 -35.87 21.21 25.24
N LEU A 640 -35.39 19.98 25.51
CA LEU A 640 -35.71 19.18 26.70
C LEU A 640 -34.61 19.25 27.75
N PHE A 641 -33.33 19.30 27.33
CA PHE A 641 -32.16 19.23 28.24
C PHE A 641 -31.46 20.57 28.44
N GLY A 642 -31.94 21.63 27.81
CA GLY A 642 -31.37 22.98 27.96
C GLY A 642 -30.14 23.25 27.08
N THR A 643 -29.37 24.27 27.46
CA THR A 643 -28.16 24.65 26.72
C THR A 643 -26.94 23.87 27.25
N SER A 644 -26.25 23.19 26.40
CA SER A 644 -24.94 22.57 26.71
C SER A 644 -23.82 23.25 25.92
N GLY A 645 -22.68 23.42 26.53
CA GLY A 645 -21.50 23.98 25.87
C GLY A 645 -20.24 23.32 26.38
N GLY A 646 -19.24 23.20 25.52
CA GLY A 646 -18.00 22.57 25.91
C GLY A 646 -16.80 22.98 25.04
N VAL A 647 -15.62 22.72 25.59
CA VAL A 647 -14.34 22.89 24.91
C VAL A 647 -13.58 21.55 24.98
N GLN A 648 -13.09 21.12 23.87
CA GLN A 648 -12.20 19.98 23.77
C GLN A 648 -10.87 20.42 23.19
N VAL A 649 -9.77 20.05 23.86
CA VAL A 649 -8.41 20.30 23.39
C VAL A 649 -7.66 18.97 23.39
N ALA A 650 -7.03 18.65 22.29
CA ALA A 650 -6.09 17.54 22.16
C ALA A 650 -4.73 18.07 21.72
N LEU A 651 -3.68 17.51 22.29
CA LEU A 651 -2.29 17.84 22.01
C LEU A 651 -1.55 16.55 21.75
N SER A 652 -0.68 16.52 20.75
CA SER A 652 0.27 15.43 20.58
C SER A 652 1.63 15.95 20.10
N ASP A 653 2.65 15.11 20.22
CA ASP A 653 3.92 15.33 19.52
C ASP A 653 3.75 15.06 18.01
N VAL A 654 4.80 15.31 17.23
CA VAL A 654 4.73 15.17 15.76
C VAL A 654 4.53 13.71 15.33
N LEU A 655 5.04 12.74 16.09
CA LEU A 655 4.91 11.30 15.81
C LEU A 655 3.57 10.73 16.30
N GLY A 656 2.84 11.46 17.16
CA GLY A 656 1.60 10.99 17.76
C GLY A 656 1.79 10.01 18.93
N ASP A 657 3.02 9.85 19.40
CA ASP A 657 3.39 8.88 20.43
C ASP A 657 2.97 9.29 21.83
N ASP A 658 2.92 10.60 22.10
CA ASP A 658 2.49 11.16 23.36
C ASP A 658 1.30 12.09 23.13
N GLN A 659 0.15 11.76 23.71
CA GLN A 659 -1.11 12.45 23.47
C GLN A 659 -1.73 12.90 24.78
N TYR A 660 -2.18 14.14 24.82
CA TYR A 660 -2.94 14.72 25.93
C TYR A 660 -4.31 15.13 25.42
N TYR A 661 -5.34 14.91 26.22
CA TYR A 661 -6.67 15.39 25.95
C TYR A 661 -7.25 16.09 27.17
N PHE A 662 -7.96 17.16 26.90
CA PHE A 662 -8.69 17.94 27.88
C PHE A 662 -10.10 18.21 27.37
N ILE A 663 -11.10 17.87 28.15
CA ILE A 663 -12.52 18.13 27.86
C ILE A 663 -13.10 18.89 29.02
N LEU A 664 -13.74 20.01 28.70
CA LEU A 664 -14.52 20.80 29.65
C LEU A 664 -15.90 21.01 29.00
N SER A 665 -16.97 20.53 29.63
CA SER A 665 -18.33 20.75 29.16
C SER A 665 -19.25 21.10 30.30
N HIS A 666 -20.27 21.89 30.00
CA HIS A 666 -21.29 22.30 30.97
C HIS A 666 -22.68 22.04 30.37
N ILE A 667 -23.54 21.43 31.18
CA ILE A 667 -24.95 21.22 30.84
C ILE A 667 -25.77 22.12 31.75
N ALA A 668 -26.38 23.16 31.21
CA ALA A 668 -27.18 24.10 31.99
C ALA A 668 -28.64 23.59 32.09
N GLY A 669 -29.03 23.14 33.26
CA GLY A 669 -30.44 22.90 33.62
C GLY A 669 -30.99 24.10 34.39
N SER A 670 -32.33 24.27 34.39
CA SER A 670 -33.03 25.43 34.96
C SER A 670 -32.90 25.58 36.51
N GLU A 671 -32.35 24.60 37.23
CA GLU A 671 -32.26 24.57 38.69
C GLU A 671 -30.89 24.18 39.25
N THR A 672 -29.83 24.15 38.46
CA THR A 672 -28.51 23.68 38.90
C THR A 672 -27.50 24.79 39.06
N GLY A 673 -26.73 24.77 40.14
CA GLY A 673 -25.55 25.63 40.28
C GLY A 673 -24.52 25.34 39.20
N PHE A 674 -23.68 26.33 38.88
CA PHE A 674 -22.65 26.22 37.85
C PHE A 674 -21.78 24.94 37.94
N PHE A 675 -21.41 24.55 39.17
CA PHE A 675 -20.60 23.37 39.41
C PHE A 675 -21.36 22.04 39.26
N ASP A 676 -22.68 22.05 39.34
CA ASP A 676 -23.50 20.83 39.23
C ASP A 676 -23.69 20.34 37.79
N GLY A 677 -23.47 21.21 36.80
CA GLY A 677 -23.49 20.86 35.37
C GLY A 677 -22.11 20.70 34.75
N LEU A 678 -21.04 20.85 35.53
CA LEU A 678 -19.68 20.89 35.01
C LEU A 678 -19.07 19.48 34.88
N ASN A 679 -18.74 19.09 33.66
CA ASN A 679 -18.01 17.88 33.29
C ASN A 679 -16.57 18.25 32.90
N MET A 680 -15.61 17.54 33.45
CA MET A 680 -14.20 17.70 33.12
C MET A 680 -13.56 16.35 32.90
N ALA A 681 -12.69 16.26 31.91
CA ALA A 681 -11.82 15.11 31.72
C ALA A 681 -10.42 15.60 31.29
N PHE A 682 -9.41 15.03 31.89
CA PHE A 682 -8.01 15.19 31.49
C PHE A 682 -7.35 13.84 31.42
N GLY A 683 -6.58 13.58 30.38
CA GLY A 683 -5.86 12.33 30.27
C GLY A 683 -4.64 12.42 29.37
N ARG A 684 -3.77 11.43 29.53
CA ARG A 684 -2.57 11.23 28.74
C ARG A 684 -2.52 9.80 28.22
N ARG A 685 -2.05 9.61 26.99
CA ARG A 685 -1.75 8.32 26.38
C ARG A 685 -0.31 8.34 25.87
N GLN A 686 0.41 7.25 26.14
CA GLN A 686 1.75 6.97 25.60
C GLN A 686 1.67 5.72 24.75
N LEU A 687 2.00 5.85 23.45
CA LEU A 687 1.80 4.85 22.42
C LEU A 687 3.11 4.33 21.81
N ALA A 688 4.25 4.91 22.16
CA ALA A 688 5.58 4.62 21.58
C ALA A 688 6.18 3.26 21.99
N ARG A 689 5.39 2.33 22.52
CA ARG A 689 5.87 1.03 23.03
C ARG A 689 4.84 -0.05 22.76
N GLN A 690 5.27 -1.31 22.87
CA GLN A 690 4.36 -2.47 22.77
C GLN A 690 3.18 -2.37 23.76
N LEU A 691 3.45 -1.87 24.98
CA LEU A 691 2.41 -1.62 25.95
C LEU A 691 1.98 -0.15 25.89
N ASN A 692 0.80 0.08 25.35
CA ASN A 692 0.17 1.39 25.37
C ASN A 692 -0.33 1.70 26.78
N VAL A 693 0.13 2.82 27.35
CA VAL A 693 -0.24 3.25 28.69
C VAL A 693 -1.09 4.52 28.60
N GLY A 694 -2.27 4.49 29.20
CA GLY A 694 -3.14 5.65 29.32
C GLY A 694 -3.65 5.82 30.74
N TRP A 695 -3.72 7.06 31.20
CA TRP A 695 -4.39 7.42 32.44
C TRP A 695 -5.23 8.68 32.25
N GLY A 696 -6.31 8.79 33.01
CA GLY A 696 -7.17 9.95 32.96
C GLY A 696 -7.88 10.19 34.30
N VAL A 697 -8.16 11.45 34.54
CA VAL A 697 -9.00 11.90 35.65
C VAL A 697 -10.22 12.58 35.07
N PHE A 698 -11.39 12.19 35.51
CA PHE A 698 -12.62 12.79 35.02
C PHE A 698 -13.62 13.04 36.17
N ARG A 699 -14.41 14.08 36.00
CA ARG A 699 -15.60 14.35 36.78
C ARG A 699 -16.77 14.43 35.77
N LEU A 700 -17.72 13.51 35.86
CA LEU A 700 -18.92 13.49 35.09
C LEU A 700 -20.12 13.66 36.02
N ASN A 701 -20.97 14.63 35.75
CA ASN A 701 -22.24 14.81 36.39
C ASN A 701 -23.35 14.38 35.43
N ASP A 702 -23.70 13.09 35.44
CA ASP A 702 -24.85 12.57 34.70
C ASP A 702 -26.07 12.54 35.63
N ARG A 703 -27.11 13.26 35.25
CA ARG A 703 -28.47 13.03 35.76
C ARG A 703 -29.15 12.05 34.82
N PHE A 704 -29.09 10.78 35.15
CA PHE A 704 -30.09 9.85 34.64
C PHE A 704 -31.42 10.10 35.41
N THR A 705 -32.37 10.72 34.73
CA THR A 705 -33.78 10.69 35.21
C THR A 705 -34.30 9.28 34.95
N SER A 706 -34.51 8.53 36.02
CA SER A 706 -35.23 7.26 36.02
C SER A 706 -36.67 7.44 35.56
#